data_02a4d5aee2dbd5e42e0f7305c19637cf
#
_entry.id   02a4d5aee2dbd5e42e0f7305c19637cf
#
_cell.length_a   1.000
_cell.length_b   1.000
_cell.length_c   1.000
_cell.angle_alpha   90.00
_cell.angle_beta   90.00
_cell.angle_gamma   90.00
#
_symmetry.space_group_name_H-M   'P 1'
#
loop_
_entity.id
_entity.type
_entity.pdbx_description
1 polymer ?
#
loop_
_entity_poly.entity_id
_entity_poly.type
_entity_poly.pdbx_seq_one_letter_code
_entity_poly.pdbx_strand_id
1 'polypeptide(L)'
;MRTANNPARTANNRAAHLLLTLVFVCAAASVCAAQRLPSVFKVEPPNWWAGHSINPVRVLLHGQNLGGARVEAVGQGLKTGLVRVNEAGTYVFVDVSIDRDAKPGVRMLRVSTAAGSTDTYFTISEPLPRAGRFQGFTPDDVIYFIMPDRFADGDPSNNDPRKSPGLYDRMKGRYYHGGDFQGVIDHLPYLKELGVTAIWINPVYDNTDRLDEREMYPEVEGGPRRPTTAYHGYGAIDFYGVEEHYGTMEKLRELVDKAHAAGFKVIQDQIANHTSPYHPWATDRPTPTWFYGTVESHLSNNWQKWTTMDAHASDETRRRNLEGWFIDILPDLNQDDEEVRRYLIQNTLWWLGTVGFDAVRMDTLPHVPRPFWRDWSAAIKREYPNVNVLGELFDGDPALLSYFQKGRVGQDGIDTGIDTVYDFALHYAIRDAFAHGDSIRKLEQVLAHDYLYPHPETLVPFIGVHDMLRFMSEKGATVEGLKLAQTFLMTTRGTPLLYYGDELAMPGGGDPDNRRDFPGGFAGDERNAFTKAGRTAVENDVFEHVKRLARLRAELPALRRGSLIQLYDEEQQTVFARVLGGEAVVIAFNNDTKPATFEFDAAAANIPDGMNLADRLGVIEGMTRVANGRAKVTLPARSACIFATQGNSPPIIHTGSLRSRGH
;
A
#
# COMPACT_ATOMS: atom_id res chain seq x y z
N MET A 1 -2.66 49.97 -92.76
CA MET A 1 -1.23 50.22 -92.99
C MET A 1 -0.42 49.36 -92.09
N ARG A 2 0.44 48.56 -92.68
CA ARG A 2 1.57 47.82 -92.20
C ARG A 2 1.37 46.87 -90.98
N THR A 3 1.32 45.64 -91.29
CA THR A 3 1.62 44.38 -90.63
C THR A 3 3.05 44.35 -90.02
N ALA A 4 3.21 43.82 -88.85
CA ALA A 4 4.48 43.34 -88.29
C ALA A 4 4.27 41.91 -87.78
N ASN A 5 4.91 40.95 -88.42
CA ASN A 5 5.05 39.56 -88.02
C ASN A 5 5.92 39.43 -86.76
N ASN A 6 5.52 38.61 -85.87
CA ASN A 6 6.29 38.24 -84.71
C ASN A 6 6.58 36.70 -84.68
N PRO A 7 7.82 36.26 -84.80
CA PRO A 7 8.21 34.85 -84.83
C PRO A 7 8.67 34.37 -83.38
N ALA A 8 7.69 34.20 -82.49
CA ALA A 8 8.03 33.73 -81.14
C ALA A 8 7.05 32.63 -80.66
N ARG A 9 6.75 31.61 -81.48
CA ARG A 9 5.83 30.53 -81.07
C ARG A 9 6.38 29.11 -81.18
N THR A 10 7.67 28.90 -81.41
CA THR A 10 8.23 27.55 -81.58
C THR A 10 9.28 27.16 -80.59
N ALA A 11 9.63 28.01 -79.54
CA ALA A 11 10.63 27.68 -78.53
C ALA A 11 10.03 27.19 -77.17
N ASN A 12 8.71 27.37 -76.95
CA ASN A 12 8.12 27.08 -75.62
C ASN A 12 7.66 25.62 -75.41
N ASN A 13 7.56 24.78 -76.42
CA ASN A 13 7.05 23.41 -76.24
C ASN A 13 8.14 22.37 -75.87
N ARG A 14 9.41 22.67 -76.08
CA ARG A 14 10.50 21.74 -75.61
C ARG A 14 10.94 21.95 -74.18
N ALA A 15 10.82 23.15 -73.66
CA ALA A 15 11.13 23.43 -72.25
C ALA A 15 10.07 22.90 -71.27
N ALA A 16 8.77 22.89 -71.72
CA ALA A 16 7.68 22.37 -70.88
C ALA A 16 7.72 20.84 -70.68
N HIS A 17 8.13 20.10 -71.69
CA HIS A 17 8.27 18.66 -71.62
C HIS A 17 9.51 18.20 -70.79
N LEU A 18 10.59 18.95 -70.77
CA LEU A 18 11.75 18.65 -69.97
C LEU A 18 11.48 18.96 -68.47
N LEU A 19 10.71 20.02 -68.12
CA LEU A 19 10.32 20.33 -66.73
C LEU A 19 9.33 19.32 -66.17
N LEU A 20 8.35 18.85 -66.99
CA LEU A 20 7.40 17.81 -66.51
C LEU A 20 8.09 16.45 -66.25
N THR A 21 9.07 16.08 -67.09
CA THR A 21 9.80 14.81 -66.89
C THR A 21 10.74 14.87 -65.68
N LEU A 22 11.36 16.03 -65.39
CA LEU A 22 12.17 16.23 -64.22
C LEU A 22 11.33 16.23 -62.90
N VAL A 23 10.14 16.82 -62.92
CA VAL A 23 9.22 16.85 -61.75
C VAL A 23 8.65 15.43 -61.47
N PHE A 24 8.37 14.62 -62.49
CA PHE A 24 7.94 13.23 -62.26
C PHE A 24 9.06 12.31 -61.82
N VAL A 25 10.31 12.51 -62.22
CA VAL A 25 11.47 11.75 -61.71
C VAL A 25 11.84 12.19 -60.30
N CYS A 26 11.70 13.48 -59.94
CA CYS A 26 11.87 13.95 -58.58
C CYS A 26 10.72 13.52 -57.61
N ALA A 27 9.48 13.41 -58.12
CA ALA A 27 8.34 12.93 -57.32
C ALA A 27 8.38 11.41 -57.09
N ALA A 28 9.00 10.62 -57.98
CA ALA A 28 9.21 9.18 -57.76
C ALA A 28 10.44 8.86 -56.90
N ALA A 29 11.36 9.82 -56.66
CA ALA A 29 12.52 9.67 -55.81
C ALA A 29 12.28 10.09 -54.33
N SER A 30 11.06 10.51 -53.99
CA SER A 30 10.79 11.15 -52.69
C SER A 30 10.04 10.28 -51.69
N VAL A 31 10.02 8.97 -51.78
CA VAL A 31 9.48 8.10 -50.68
C VAL A 31 10.31 6.82 -50.60
N CYS A 32 11.58 6.96 -50.41
CA CYS A 32 12.34 5.96 -49.69
C CYS A 32 12.86 6.63 -48.38
N ALA A 33 11.94 7.02 -47.51
CA ALA A 33 12.31 7.25 -46.15
C ALA A 33 12.92 5.93 -45.68
N ALA A 34 14.22 5.91 -45.47
CA ALA A 34 14.90 4.73 -44.96
C ALA A 34 14.14 4.29 -43.70
N GLN A 35 13.42 3.17 -43.77
CA GLN A 35 12.69 2.65 -42.65
C GLN A 35 13.73 2.37 -41.54
N ARG A 36 13.57 3.05 -40.43
CA ARG A 36 14.50 2.87 -39.27
C ARG A 36 14.28 1.48 -38.66
N LEU A 37 15.37 0.85 -38.26
CA LEU A 37 15.30 -0.45 -37.59
C LEU A 37 14.43 -0.35 -36.33
N PRO A 38 13.70 -1.43 -35.97
CA PRO A 38 13.00 -1.50 -34.73
C PRO A 38 13.99 -1.49 -33.55
N SER A 39 13.60 -0.89 -32.43
CA SER A 39 14.33 -0.94 -31.18
C SER A 39 13.36 -1.19 -30.03
N VAL A 40 13.78 -1.97 -29.04
CA VAL A 40 13.04 -2.24 -27.80
C VAL A 40 13.85 -1.71 -26.63
N PHE A 41 13.22 -0.85 -25.80
CA PHE A 41 13.84 -0.21 -24.65
C PHE A 41 13.46 -0.91 -23.34
N LYS A 42 12.23 -1.47 -23.28
CA LYS A 42 11.69 -2.05 -22.05
C LYS A 42 10.78 -3.24 -22.34
N VAL A 43 10.78 -4.19 -21.42
CA VAL A 43 9.97 -5.42 -21.46
C VAL A 43 9.23 -5.51 -20.12
N GLU A 44 7.91 -5.56 -20.13
CA GLU A 44 7.05 -5.56 -18.92
C GLU A 44 5.99 -6.67 -18.99
N PRO A 45 6.00 -7.63 -18.06
CA PRO A 45 7.03 -7.88 -17.07
C PRO A 45 8.37 -8.33 -17.71
N PRO A 46 9.52 -8.08 -17.05
CA PRO A 46 10.84 -8.48 -17.60
C PRO A 46 11.12 -9.98 -17.46
N ASN A 47 10.36 -10.65 -16.61
CA ASN A 47 10.46 -12.08 -16.34
C ASN A 47 9.13 -12.66 -15.88
N TRP A 48 9.02 -13.99 -16.00
CA TRP A 48 7.89 -14.77 -15.47
C TRP A 48 8.34 -16.18 -15.09
N TRP A 49 7.42 -17.01 -14.59
CA TRP A 49 7.72 -18.34 -14.05
C TRP A 49 7.08 -19.47 -14.86
N ALA A 50 7.78 -20.58 -15.00
CA ALA A 50 7.19 -21.82 -15.49
C ALA A 50 6.16 -22.35 -14.49
N GLY A 51 5.03 -22.84 -15.01
CA GLY A 51 3.95 -23.39 -14.18
C GLY A 51 3.10 -22.38 -13.42
N HIS A 52 3.29 -21.08 -13.64
CA HIS A 52 2.46 -20.01 -13.04
C HIS A 52 1.01 -20.10 -13.53
N SER A 53 0.05 -19.68 -12.67
CA SER A 53 -1.39 -19.71 -12.95
C SER A 53 -1.81 -18.82 -14.13
N ILE A 54 -1.05 -17.76 -14.44
CA ILE A 54 -1.17 -16.97 -15.66
C ILE A 54 -0.17 -17.47 -16.69
N ASN A 55 -0.67 -18.14 -17.71
CA ASN A 55 0.07 -18.62 -18.87
C ASN A 55 -0.90 -18.79 -20.04
N PRO A 56 -0.78 -18.00 -21.13
CA PRO A 56 0.30 -17.09 -21.46
C PRO A 56 0.32 -15.82 -20.58
N VAL A 57 1.51 -15.30 -20.30
CA VAL A 57 1.71 -13.96 -19.76
C VAL A 57 1.65 -12.94 -20.90
N ARG A 58 0.94 -11.83 -20.68
CA ARG A 58 0.91 -10.70 -21.63
C ARG A 58 2.11 -9.79 -21.36
N VAL A 59 3.04 -9.75 -22.31
CA VAL A 59 4.23 -8.90 -22.24
C VAL A 59 4.00 -7.64 -23.06
N LEU A 60 4.29 -6.49 -22.47
CA LEU A 60 4.31 -5.18 -23.11
C LEU A 60 5.76 -4.83 -23.45
N LEU A 61 6.05 -4.65 -24.73
CA LEU A 61 7.34 -4.15 -25.22
C LEU A 61 7.19 -2.67 -25.55
N HIS A 62 8.02 -1.82 -24.97
CA HIS A 62 8.13 -0.41 -25.30
C HIS A 62 9.38 -0.17 -26.17
N GLY A 63 9.24 0.60 -27.24
CA GLY A 63 10.34 0.84 -28.16
C GLY A 63 10.02 1.88 -29.22
N GLN A 64 10.70 1.81 -30.36
CA GLN A 64 10.48 2.66 -31.51
C GLN A 64 10.49 1.85 -32.80
N ASN A 65 9.78 2.38 -33.83
CA ASN A 65 9.68 1.79 -35.18
C ASN A 65 9.13 0.35 -35.14
N LEU A 66 8.19 0.08 -34.24
CA LEU A 66 7.59 -1.25 -34.04
C LEU A 66 6.34 -1.48 -34.91
N GLY A 67 5.98 -0.55 -35.80
CA GLY A 67 4.83 -0.67 -36.71
C GLY A 67 4.89 -1.97 -37.50
N GLY A 68 3.81 -2.78 -37.43
CA GLY A 68 3.74 -4.09 -38.08
C GLY A 68 4.67 -5.16 -37.52
N ALA A 69 5.15 -5.01 -36.29
CA ALA A 69 6.08 -5.95 -35.69
C ALA A 69 5.50 -7.37 -35.57
N ARG A 70 6.38 -8.34 -35.79
CA ARG A 70 6.22 -9.75 -35.39
C ARG A 70 7.19 -10.05 -34.30
N VAL A 71 6.78 -10.87 -33.33
CA VAL A 71 7.62 -11.26 -32.20
C VAL A 71 7.73 -12.77 -32.20
N GLU A 72 8.97 -13.27 -32.17
CA GLU A 72 9.27 -14.70 -32.16
C GLU A 72 10.17 -15.03 -30.96
N ALA A 73 9.85 -16.09 -30.23
CA ALA A 73 10.73 -16.63 -29.21
C ALA A 73 11.83 -17.45 -29.87
N VAL A 74 13.09 -17.17 -29.52
CA VAL A 74 14.25 -17.90 -30.03
C VAL A 74 14.75 -18.89 -28.97
N GLY A 75 14.77 -20.16 -29.30
CA GLY A 75 15.17 -21.24 -28.40
C GLY A 75 13.98 -22.03 -27.84
N GLN A 76 14.24 -22.82 -26.79
CA GLN A 76 13.23 -23.71 -26.20
C GLN A 76 12.58 -23.13 -24.96
N GLY A 77 11.36 -23.58 -24.67
CA GLY A 77 10.65 -23.29 -23.43
C GLY A 77 9.74 -22.05 -23.49
N LEU A 78 9.78 -21.24 -24.58
CA LEU A 78 8.86 -20.14 -24.84
C LEU A 78 8.19 -20.28 -26.21
N LYS A 79 6.96 -19.82 -26.29
CA LYS A 79 6.20 -19.63 -27.54
C LYS A 79 5.50 -18.28 -27.49
N THR A 80 5.56 -17.54 -28.60
CA THR A 80 4.81 -16.31 -28.77
C THR A 80 3.47 -16.59 -29.44
N GLY A 81 2.44 -15.92 -28.98
CA GLY A 81 1.06 -16.01 -29.49
C GLY A 81 0.60 -14.72 -30.14
N LEU A 82 -0.52 -14.18 -29.66
CA LEU A 82 -1.11 -12.94 -30.18
C LEU A 82 -0.12 -11.78 -30.05
N VAL A 83 0.04 -11.02 -31.14
CA VAL A 83 0.83 -9.79 -31.18
C VAL A 83 -0.09 -8.65 -31.59
N ARG A 84 -0.10 -7.57 -30.82
CA ARG A 84 -0.79 -6.31 -31.17
C ARG A 84 0.21 -5.17 -31.06
N VAL A 85 0.21 -4.28 -32.03
CA VAL A 85 1.03 -3.07 -32.04
C VAL A 85 0.12 -1.87 -31.91
N ASN A 86 0.48 -0.88 -31.09
CA ASN A 86 -0.27 0.36 -31.01
C ASN A 86 -0.12 1.18 -32.32
N GLU A 87 -1.01 2.14 -32.54
CA GLU A 87 -1.03 2.94 -33.75
C GLU A 87 0.27 3.72 -33.97
N ALA A 88 0.87 4.22 -32.90
CA ALA A 88 2.14 4.95 -32.94
C ALA A 88 3.36 4.06 -33.26
N GLY A 89 3.24 2.75 -33.17
CA GLY A 89 4.37 1.82 -33.39
C GLY A 89 5.42 1.93 -32.29
N THR A 90 5.02 2.26 -31.09
CA THR A 90 5.89 2.41 -29.90
C THR A 90 5.67 1.32 -28.88
N TYR A 91 4.50 0.67 -28.88
CA TYR A 91 4.17 -0.44 -27.96
C TYR A 91 3.74 -1.69 -28.72
N VAL A 92 4.20 -2.84 -28.23
CA VAL A 92 3.79 -4.16 -28.69
C VAL A 92 3.32 -5.00 -27.53
N PHE A 93 2.09 -5.47 -27.57
CA PHE A 93 1.57 -6.51 -26.69
C PHE A 93 1.82 -7.86 -27.32
N VAL A 94 2.42 -8.79 -26.59
CA VAL A 94 2.66 -10.15 -27.05
C VAL A 94 2.30 -11.17 -25.96
N ASP A 95 1.53 -12.20 -26.33
CA ASP A 95 1.32 -13.35 -25.45
C ASP A 95 2.56 -14.23 -25.48
N VAL A 96 3.13 -14.50 -24.31
CA VAL A 96 4.28 -15.40 -24.14
C VAL A 96 3.85 -16.59 -23.30
N SER A 97 3.77 -17.75 -23.95
CA SER A 97 3.53 -19.03 -23.27
C SER A 97 4.85 -19.64 -22.83
N ILE A 98 4.91 -20.10 -21.57
CA ILE A 98 6.08 -20.74 -20.99
C ILE A 98 5.75 -22.23 -20.81
N ASP A 99 6.59 -23.10 -21.37
CA ASP A 99 6.42 -24.54 -21.19
C ASP A 99 6.58 -24.88 -19.71
N ARG A 100 5.74 -25.80 -19.21
CA ARG A 100 5.65 -26.10 -17.77
C ARG A 100 6.96 -26.61 -17.15
N ASP A 101 7.77 -27.26 -17.97
CA ASP A 101 9.07 -27.83 -17.61
C ASP A 101 10.27 -26.98 -18.08
N ALA A 102 9.99 -25.76 -18.57
CA ALA A 102 11.04 -24.84 -18.99
C ALA A 102 11.95 -24.49 -17.83
N LYS A 103 13.27 -24.61 -18.08
CA LYS A 103 14.28 -24.31 -17.08
C LYS A 103 14.47 -22.80 -16.94
N PRO A 104 14.74 -22.29 -15.72
CA PRO A 104 15.11 -20.89 -15.50
C PRO A 104 16.28 -20.46 -16.39
N GLY A 105 16.29 -19.20 -16.77
CA GLY A 105 17.32 -18.58 -17.59
C GLY A 105 16.77 -17.60 -18.61
N VAL A 106 17.68 -16.82 -19.19
CA VAL A 106 17.37 -15.79 -20.18
C VAL A 106 16.93 -16.43 -21.50
N ARG A 107 15.92 -15.88 -22.12
CA ARG A 107 15.42 -16.21 -23.46
C ARG A 107 15.43 -14.97 -24.34
N MET A 108 15.61 -15.18 -25.63
CA MET A 108 15.60 -14.12 -26.61
C MET A 108 14.21 -14.02 -27.27
N LEU A 109 13.72 -12.80 -27.38
CA LEU A 109 12.56 -12.45 -28.19
C LEU A 109 13.06 -11.60 -29.36
N ARG A 110 12.86 -12.10 -30.60
CA ARG A 110 13.18 -11.37 -31.82
C ARG A 110 11.97 -10.58 -32.28
N VAL A 111 12.14 -9.27 -32.40
CA VAL A 111 11.14 -8.35 -32.92
C VAL A 111 11.51 -7.94 -34.32
N SER A 112 10.67 -8.28 -35.30
CA SER A 112 10.93 -8.06 -36.75
C SER A 112 9.86 -7.18 -37.34
N THR A 113 10.28 -6.20 -38.18
CA THR A 113 9.43 -5.33 -38.97
C THR A 113 9.87 -5.40 -40.45
N ALA A 114 9.21 -4.68 -41.36
CA ALA A 114 9.64 -4.58 -42.75
C ALA A 114 11.05 -3.96 -42.89
N ALA A 115 11.51 -3.18 -41.91
CA ALA A 115 12.81 -2.50 -41.93
C ALA A 115 13.98 -3.41 -41.42
N GLY A 116 13.69 -4.51 -40.75
CA GLY A 116 14.67 -5.40 -40.18
C GLY A 116 14.24 -5.94 -38.82
N SER A 117 15.19 -6.40 -37.98
CA SER A 117 14.89 -6.98 -36.72
C SER A 117 15.81 -6.46 -35.58
N THR A 118 15.32 -6.54 -34.36
CA THR A 118 16.07 -6.35 -33.12
C THR A 118 15.78 -7.50 -32.16
N ASP A 119 16.72 -7.79 -31.29
CA ASP A 119 16.55 -8.82 -30.26
C ASP A 119 16.39 -8.14 -28.89
N THR A 120 15.48 -8.66 -28.09
CA THR A 120 15.31 -8.30 -26.66
C THR A 120 15.26 -9.57 -25.82
N TYR A 121 15.24 -9.41 -24.49
CA TYR A 121 15.36 -10.54 -23.60
C TYR A 121 14.19 -10.64 -22.64
N PHE A 122 13.79 -11.87 -22.35
CA PHE A 122 12.78 -12.23 -21.35
C PHE A 122 13.33 -13.35 -20.49
N THR A 123 13.18 -13.26 -19.16
CA THR A 123 13.75 -14.23 -18.26
C THR A 123 12.69 -15.20 -17.72
N ILE A 124 12.93 -16.50 -17.79
CA ILE A 124 12.21 -17.48 -16.99
C ILE A 124 12.89 -17.52 -15.64
N SER A 125 12.19 -17.08 -14.59
CA SER A 125 12.76 -17.00 -13.23
C SER A 125 12.55 -18.28 -12.44
N GLU A 126 13.46 -18.54 -11.49
CA GLU A 126 13.25 -19.54 -10.44
C GLU A 126 12.19 -19.04 -9.47
N PRO A 127 11.16 -19.83 -9.14
CA PRO A 127 10.19 -19.46 -8.13
C PRO A 127 10.83 -19.34 -6.74
N LEU A 128 10.43 -18.33 -5.98
CA LEU A 128 10.86 -18.21 -4.59
C LEU A 128 10.31 -19.37 -3.73
N PRO A 129 11.09 -19.83 -2.73
CA PRO A 129 10.59 -20.79 -1.76
C PRO A 129 9.34 -20.25 -1.05
N ARG A 130 8.30 -21.06 -0.93
CA ARG A 130 7.04 -20.63 -0.28
C ARG A 130 7.12 -20.63 1.25
N ALA A 131 8.05 -21.40 1.83
CA ALA A 131 8.24 -21.46 3.29
C ALA A 131 8.68 -20.09 3.83
N GLY A 132 7.87 -19.54 4.76
CA GLY A 132 8.14 -18.25 5.38
C GLY A 132 7.87 -17.03 4.49
N ARG A 133 7.16 -17.19 3.36
CA ARG A 133 6.73 -16.12 2.45
C ARG A 133 5.27 -16.27 2.08
N PHE A 134 4.66 -15.20 1.56
CA PHE A 134 3.25 -15.20 1.12
C PHE A 134 2.27 -15.59 2.23
N GLN A 135 2.55 -15.19 3.47
CA GLN A 135 1.88 -15.71 4.66
C GLN A 135 0.53 -15.02 4.95
N GLY A 136 0.33 -13.79 4.47
CA GLY A 136 -0.73 -12.91 4.91
C GLY A 136 -0.52 -12.44 6.37
N PHE A 137 -1.18 -11.36 6.75
CA PHE A 137 -1.28 -10.95 8.16
C PHE A 137 -2.64 -11.36 8.75
N THR A 138 -2.73 -11.41 10.07
CA THR A 138 -3.92 -11.85 10.81
C THR A 138 -4.06 -11.02 12.09
N PRO A 139 -5.16 -11.16 12.86
CA PRO A 139 -5.27 -10.54 14.18
C PRO A 139 -4.15 -10.93 15.18
N ASP A 140 -3.35 -11.94 14.87
CA ASP A 140 -2.17 -12.27 15.67
C ASP A 140 -1.01 -11.29 15.47
N ASP A 141 -1.07 -10.47 14.41
CA ASP A 141 -0.02 -9.52 14.07
C ASP A 141 -0.25 -8.14 14.68
N VAL A 142 0.84 -7.39 14.76
CA VAL A 142 0.90 -5.95 15.02
C VAL A 142 1.63 -5.34 13.83
N ILE A 143 0.92 -4.55 13.04
CA ILE A 143 1.47 -3.90 11.84
C ILE A 143 2.15 -2.60 12.25
N TYR A 144 3.33 -2.34 11.69
CA TYR A 144 4.04 -1.07 11.83
C TYR A 144 4.27 -0.47 10.44
N PHE A 145 3.70 0.71 10.21
CA PHE A 145 3.81 1.41 8.94
C PHE A 145 5.02 2.32 8.92
N ILE A 146 5.88 2.15 7.93
CA ILE A 146 7.12 2.89 7.71
C ILE A 146 7.04 3.64 6.38
N MET A 147 7.35 4.93 6.39
CA MET A 147 7.80 5.66 5.21
C MET A 147 9.32 5.53 5.14
N PRO A 148 9.90 4.75 4.20
CA PRO A 148 11.36 4.53 4.17
C PRO A 148 12.15 5.83 4.16
N ASP A 149 11.76 6.79 3.31
CA ASP A 149 12.40 8.10 3.20
C ASP A 149 12.53 8.88 4.51
N ARG A 150 11.64 8.63 5.46
CA ARG A 150 11.53 9.38 6.74
C ARG A 150 11.97 8.56 7.95
N PHE A 151 12.34 7.32 7.76
CA PHE A 151 12.63 6.42 8.87
C PHE A 151 14.11 6.40 9.24
N ALA A 152 14.98 6.02 8.33
CA ALA A 152 16.41 6.03 8.55
C ALA A 152 17.21 5.98 7.25
N ASP A 153 18.30 6.74 7.19
CA ASP A 153 19.32 6.75 6.13
C ASP A 153 20.41 5.72 6.47
N GLY A 154 20.38 4.58 5.80
CA GLY A 154 21.36 3.50 5.97
C GLY A 154 22.44 3.47 4.88
N ASP A 155 22.19 4.12 3.74
CA ASP A 155 23.12 4.21 2.62
C ASP A 155 23.14 5.63 2.01
N PRO A 156 23.95 6.54 2.54
CA PRO A 156 24.01 7.91 2.03
C PRO A 156 24.40 8.04 0.55
N SER A 157 24.83 6.97 -0.10
CA SER A 157 25.22 7.00 -1.51
C SER A 157 24.02 7.07 -2.47
N ASN A 158 22.80 6.76 -1.98
CA ASN A 158 21.57 6.82 -2.76
C ASN A 158 20.69 8.07 -2.47
N ASN A 159 21.15 8.99 -1.61
CA ASN A 159 20.37 10.16 -1.22
C ASN A 159 20.10 11.12 -2.39
N ASP A 160 21.07 11.30 -3.29
CA ASP A 160 20.93 12.16 -4.49
C ASP A 160 21.42 11.39 -5.73
N PRO A 161 20.65 10.43 -6.23
CA PRO A 161 21.06 9.53 -7.29
C PRO A 161 21.16 10.27 -8.63
N ARG A 162 22.05 9.79 -9.52
CA ARG A 162 22.30 10.42 -10.83
C ARG A 162 21.11 10.40 -11.78
N LYS A 163 20.17 9.49 -11.57
CA LYS A 163 18.95 9.33 -12.39
C LYS A 163 17.97 10.47 -12.09
N SER A 164 17.84 10.85 -10.82
CA SER A 164 16.91 11.85 -10.30
C SER A 164 17.62 12.92 -9.45
N PRO A 165 18.57 13.71 -10.02
CA PRO A 165 19.43 14.60 -9.26
C PRO A 165 18.68 15.83 -8.74
N GLY A 166 19.06 16.29 -7.52
CA GLY A 166 18.56 17.53 -6.93
C GLY A 166 17.20 17.40 -6.26
N LEU A 167 16.72 16.18 -6.00
CA LEU A 167 15.47 15.92 -5.31
C LEU A 167 15.65 15.69 -3.79
N TYR A 168 16.88 15.57 -3.32
CA TYR A 168 17.24 15.39 -1.91
C TYR A 168 17.45 16.74 -1.21
N ASP A 169 16.71 17.02 -0.15
CA ASP A 169 16.91 18.17 0.73
C ASP A 169 16.13 18.01 2.04
N ARG A 170 16.79 17.56 3.11
CA ARG A 170 16.16 17.37 4.45
C ARG A 170 15.57 18.65 5.07
N MET A 171 15.95 19.83 4.58
CA MET A 171 15.40 21.09 5.07
C MET A 171 14.05 21.45 4.45
N LYS A 172 13.61 20.69 3.46
CA LYS A 172 12.35 20.90 2.76
C LYS A 172 11.44 19.69 2.95
N GLY A 173 10.34 19.87 3.66
CA GLY A 173 9.42 18.79 4.04
C GLY A 173 8.86 17.93 2.90
N ARG A 174 8.88 18.43 1.65
CA ARG A 174 8.36 17.75 0.46
C ARG A 174 9.45 17.29 -0.51
N TYR A 175 10.69 17.14 -0.04
CA TYR A 175 11.80 16.56 -0.78
C TYR A 175 12.17 15.20 -0.18
N TYR A 176 12.98 14.43 -0.89
CA TYR A 176 13.59 13.23 -0.31
C TYR A 176 14.51 13.61 0.85
N HIS A 177 14.48 12.84 1.92
CA HIS A 177 15.31 13.01 3.11
C HIS A 177 16.43 11.96 3.22
N GLY A 178 16.41 10.95 2.35
CA GLY A 178 17.46 9.95 2.23
C GLY A 178 17.25 8.69 3.07
N GLY A 179 16.10 8.51 3.69
CA GLY A 179 15.77 7.22 4.31
C GLY A 179 15.55 6.15 3.25
N ASP A 180 16.00 4.91 3.53
CA ASP A 180 16.13 3.86 2.54
C ASP A 180 15.89 2.45 3.07
N PHE A 181 15.98 1.44 2.20
CA PHE A 181 15.83 0.03 2.60
C PHE A 181 16.91 -0.44 3.56
N GLN A 182 18.13 0.09 3.45
CA GLN A 182 19.20 -0.27 4.37
C GLN A 182 18.92 0.26 5.76
N GLY A 183 18.42 1.50 5.87
CA GLY A 183 17.99 2.08 7.15
C GLY A 183 16.88 1.28 7.83
N VAL A 184 15.91 0.76 7.06
CA VAL A 184 14.88 -0.14 7.61
C VAL A 184 15.53 -1.45 8.10
N ILE A 185 16.44 -2.05 7.32
CA ILE A 185 17.16 -3.27 7.70
C ILE A 185 17.90 -3.08 9.03
N ASP A 186 18.62 -1.99 9.19
CA ASP A 186 19.45 -1.71 10.37
C ASP A 186 18.62 -1.56 11.65
N HIS A 187 17.34 -1.18 11.49
CA HIS A 187 16.43 -0.95 12.62
C HIS A 187 15.38 -2.07 12.84
N LEU A 188 15.49 -3.22 12.16
CA LEU A 188 14.67 -4.40 12.47
C LEU A 188 14.75 -4.82 13.95
N PRO A 189 15.92 -4.75 14.65
CA PRO A 189 15.99 -5.05 16.08
C PRO A 189 15.12 -4.13 16.95
N TYR A 190 15.00 -2.83 16.61
CA TYR A 190 14.13 -1.88 17.29
C TYR A 190 12.66 -2.28 17.17
N LEU A 191 12.20 -2.62 15.96
CA LEU A 191 10.84 -3.08 15.72
C LEU A 191 10.54 -4.38 16.46
N LYS A 192 11.52 -5.29 16.53
CA LYS A 192 11.41 -6.53 17.30
C LYS A 192 11.27 -6.27 18.79
N GLU A 193 12.06 -5.32 19.34
CA GLU A 193 11.97 -4.91 20.74
C GLU A 193 10.59 -4.33 21.04
N LEU A 194 10.01 -3.53 20.15
CA LEU A 194 8.67 -2.94 20.30
C LEU A 194 7.56 -4.00 20.30
N GLY A 195 7.79 -5.16 19.68
CA GLY A 195 6.82 -6.25 19.57
C GLY A 195 6.01 -6.24 18.27
N VAL A 196 6.50 -5.54 17.26
CA VAL A 196 5.97 -5.56 15.89
C VAL A 196 6.16 -6.94 15.27
N THR A 197 5.23 -7.38 14.43
CA THR A 197 5.29 -8.67 13.71
C THR A 197 5.06 -8.54 12.20
N ALA A 198 4.57 -7.40 11.74
CA ALA A 198 4.41 -7.11 10.33
C ALA A 198 4.84 -5.66 10.01
N ILE A 199 5.54 -5.47 8.91
CA ILE A 199 6.03 -4.18 8.43
C ILE A 199 5.27 -3.82 7.17
N TRP A 200 4.66 -2.63 7.10
CA TRP A 200 4.14 -2.05 5.88
C TRP A 200 5.04 -0.89 5.46
N ILE A 201 5.47 -0.89 4.19
CA ILE A 201 6.27 0.19 3.59
C ILE A 201 5.49 0.84 2.46
N ASN A 202 5.67 2.17 2.25
CA ASN A 202 5.13 2.93 1.12
C ASN A 202 5.44 2.25 -0.22
N PRO A 203 4.76 2.65 -1.32
CA PRO A 203 5.06 2.11 -2.63
C PRO A 203 6.55 2.24 -2.97
N VAL A 204 7.10 1.18 -3.50
CA VAL A 204 8.53 1.06 -3.85
C VAL A 204 8.79 1.24 -5.34
N TYR A 205 7.76 1.60 -6.10
CA TYR A 205 7.86 1.85 -7.53
C TYR A 205 8.84 2.98 -7.83
N ASP A 206 9.46 2.92 -8.99
CA ASP A 206 10.25 4.01 -9.54
C ASP A 206 9.34 5.25 -9.77
N ASN A 207 9.64 6.34 -9.08
CA ASN A 207 8.85 7.55 -9.04
C ASN A 207 9.40 8.63 -9.99
N THR A 208 8.71 9.76 -10.04
CA THR A 208 9.07 10.89 -10.88
C THR A 208 10.50 11.39 -10.62
N ASP A 209 11.38 11.31 -11.61
CA ASP A 209 12.80 11.68 -11.59
C ASP A 209 13.07 13.20 -11.61
N ARG A 210 12.08 14.00 -11.28
CA ARG A 210 12.13 15.48 -11.34
C ARG A 210 11.12 16.09 -10.37
N LEU A 211 11.30 17.37 -10.09
CA LEU A 211 10.27 18.12 -9.37
C LEU A 211 8.95 18.09 -10.13
N ASP A 212 7.87 17.77 -9.41
CA ASP A 212 6.53 17.82 -9.95
C ASP A 212 6.01 19.27 -9.93
N GLU A 213 6.05 19.92 -11.09
CA GLU A 213 5.55 21.29 -11.28
C GLU A 213 4.03 21.35 -11.43
N ARG A 214 3.34 20.22 -11.58
CA ARG A 214 1.87 20.13 -11.62
C ARG A 214 1.31 19.95 -10.22
N GLU A 215 2.01 19.23 -9.35
CA GLU A 215 1.66 19.03 -7.96
C GLU A 215 2.41 20.03 -7.08
N MET A 216 1.75 21.14 -6.78
CA MET A 216 2.35 22.25 -6.05
C MET A 216 1.64 22.48 -4.72
N TYR A 217 2.40 22.45 -3.63
CA TYR A 217 1.90 22.71 -2.28
C TYR A 217 2.76 23.71 -1.53
N PRO A 218 2.23 24.38 -0.49
CA PRO A 218 3.07 25.18 0.42
C PRO A 218 3.83 24.26 1.39
N GLU A 219 5.05 24.65 1.74
CA GLU A 219 5.83 23.98 2.80
C GLU A 219 5.23 24.19 4.20
N VAL A 220 4.57 25.33 4.38
CA VAL A 220 3.84 25.68 5.58
C VAL A 220 2.47 26.24 5.18
N GLU A 221 1.46 26.02 5.99
CA GLU A 221 0.12 26.50 5.73
C GLU A 221 0.11 28.02 5.43
N GLY A 222 -0.55 28.40 4.32
CA GLY A 222 -0.61 29.78 3.84
C GLY A 222 0.67 30.31 3.16
N GLY A 223 1.70 29.48 3.03
CA GLY A 223 2.94 29.83 2.34
C GLY A 223 2.81 29.78 0.80
N PRO A 224 3.87 30.18 0.07
CA PRO A 224 3.90 30.06 -1.38
C PRO A 224 3.92 28.59 -1.82
N ARG A 225 3.10 28.24 -2.80
CA ARG A 225 3.09 26.89 -3.41
C ARG A 225 4.40 26.66 -4.17
N ARG A 226 4.98 25.48 -4.00
CA ARG A 226 6.23 25.06 -4.64
C ARG A 226 6.07 23.67 -5.22
N PRO A 227 6.83 23.31 -6.29
CA PRO A 227 6.91 21.95 -6.78
C PRO A 227 7.35 20.99 -5.68
N THR A 228 6.87 19.74 -5.76
CA THR A 228 7.18 18.67 -4.80
C THR A 228 8.01 17.57 -5.45
N THR A 229 8.54 16.66 -4.65
CA THR A 229 9.05 15.38 -5.13
C THR A 229 8.05 14.27 -4.81
N ALA A 230 8.20 13.11 -5.43
CA ALA A 230 7.36 11.95 -5.15
C ALA A 230 7.91 11.06 -4.01
N TYR A 231 8.58 11.66 -3.00
CA TYR A 231 9.20 10.98 -1.86
C TYR A 231 8.27 10.02 -1.11
N HIS A 232 6.97 10.20 -1.28
CA HIS A 232 5.94 9.37 -0.66
C HIS A 232 5.66 8.06 -1.41
N GLY A 233 6.19 7.88 -2.63
CA GLY A 233 6.05 6.65 -3.41
C GLY A 233 4.83 6.56 -4.33
N TYR A 234 3.90 7.53 -4.30
CA TYR A 234 2.65 7.46 -5.08
C TYR A 234 2.72 8.13 -6.46
N GLY A 235 3.89 8.60 -6.87
CA GLY A 235 4.12 9.23 -8.17
C GLY A 235 4.82 8.31 -9.18
N ALA A 236 4.35 7.06 -9.35
CA ALA A 236 4.98 6.04 -10.17
C ALA A 236 5.13 6.44 -11.64
N ILE A 237 6.34 6.25 -12.19
CA ILE A 237 6.66 6.36 -13.62
C ILE A 237 7.11 5.02 -14.21
N ASP A 238 7.42 4.03 -13.36
CA ASP A 238 7.71 2.66 -13.74
C ASP A 238 7.17 1.67 -12.69
N PHE A 239 6.17 0.89 -13.06
CA PHE A 239 5.56 -0.11 -12.18
C PHE A 239 6.38 -1.41 -12.01
N TYR A 240 7.48 -1.58 -12.74
CA TYR A 240 8.41 -2.72 -12.62
C TYR A 240 9.81 -2.28 -12.16
N GLY A 241 10.02 -0.99 -11.95
CA GLY A 241 11.24 -0.41 -11.38
C GLY A 241 11.14 -0.25 -9.86
N VAL A 242 12.28 -0.08 -9.22
CA VAL A 242 12.42 0.27 -7.79
C VAL A 242 12.95 1.68 -7.71
N GLU A 243 12.38 2.48 -6.80
CA GLU A 243 12.82 3.83 -6.48
C GLU A 243 14.29 3.86 -6.04
N GLU A 244 15.13 4.54 -6.80
CA GLU A 244 16.58 4.56 -6.57
C GLU A 244 17.00 5.30 -5.29
N HIS A 245 16.18 6.24 -4.79
CA HIS A 245 16.41 6.86 -3.47
C HIS A 245 16.23 5.88 -2.32
N TYR A 246 15.50 4.78 -2.52
CA TYR A 246 15.35 3.71 -1.52
C TYR A 246 16.37 2.58 -1.70
N GLY A 247 17.00 2.49 -2.88
CA GLY A 247 17.99 1.48 -3.20
C GLY A 247 17.71 0.71 -4.48
N THR A 248 18.03 -0.58 -4.49
CA THR A 248 17.87 -1.46 -5.67
C THR A 248 16.88 -2.60 -5.41
N MET A 249 16.50 -3.32 -6.48
CA MET A 249 15.69 -4.53 -6.38
C MET A 249 16.35 -5.59 -5.47
N GLU A 250 17.66 -5.71 -5.54
CA GLU A 250 18.43 -6.64 -4.71
C GLU A 250 18.38 -6.22 -3.24
N LYS A 251 18.47 -4.92 -2.96
CA LYS A 251 18.36 -4.37 -1.60
C LYS A 251 16.94 -4.55 -1.03
N LEU A 252 15.90 -4.36 -1.84
CA LEU A 252 14.52 -4.63 -1.43
C LEU A 252 14.30 -6.12 -1.10
N ARG A 253 14.85 -7.03 -1.92
CA ARG A 253 14.83 -8.48 -1.61
C ARG A 253 15.57 -8.78 -0.32
N GLU A 254 16.74 -8.17 -0.11
CA GLU A 254 17.51 -8.30 1.13
C GLU A 254 16.70 -7.83 2.34
N LEU A 255 15.99 -6.70 2.23
CA LEU A 255 15.09 -6.21 3.28
C LEU A 255 14.02 -7.26 3.64
N VAL A 256 13.32 -7.77 2.64
CA VAL A 256 12.24 -8.76 2.85
C VAL A 256 12.81 -10.06 3.43
N ASP A 257 13.94 -10.55 2.93
CA ASP A 257 14.58 -11.76 3.44
C ASP A 257 15.07 -11.62 4.88
N LYS A 258 15.65 -10.46 5.25
CA LYS A 258 16.09 -10.17 6.63
C LYS A 258 14.89 -9.97 7.57
N ALA A 259 13.82 -9.32 7.09
CA ALA A 259 12.58 -9.18 7.84
C ALA A 259 11.98 -10.56 8.15
N HIS A 260 11.86 -11.45 7.16
CA HIS A 260 11.41 -12.83 7.34
C HIS A 260 12.30 -13.61 8.33
N ALA A 261 13.63 -13.50 8.18
CA ALA A 261 14.57 -14.16 9.11
C ALA A 261 14.44 -13.66 10.56
N ALA A 262 14.05 -12.39 10.75
CA ALA A 262 13.75 -11.81 12.05
C ALA A 262 12.32 -12.14 12.55
N GLY A 263 11.50 -12.80 11.72
CA GLY A 263 10.13 -13.21 12.05
C GLY A 263 9.07 -12.16 11.78
N PHE A 264 9.36 -11.18 10.93
CA PHE A 264 8.38 -10.22 10.43
C PHE A 264 7.72 -10.71 9.15
N LYS A 265 6.50 -10.27 8.91
CA LYS A 265 5.84 -10.25 7.61
C LYS A 265 6.06 -8.89 6.96
N VAL A 266 6.02 -8.84 5.62
CA VAL A 266 6.18 -7.57 4.89
C VAL A 266 5.00 -7.34 3.97
N ILE A 267 4.37 -6.18 4.10
CA ILE A 267 3.21 -5.73 3.34
C ILE A 267 3.68 -4.71 2.31
N GLN A 268 3.44 -4.99 1.03
CA GLN A 268 3.72 -4.07 -0.06
C GLN A 268 2.56 -3.10 -0.25
N ASP A 269 2.84 -1.82 -0.38
CA ASP A 269 1.89 -0.82 -0.85
C ASP A 269 1.85 -0.80 -2.38
N GLN A 270 0.65 -0.77 -2.96
CA GLN A 270 0.46 -0.76 -4.42
C GLN A 270 -0.57 0.27 -4.86
N ILE A 271 -0.42 0.73 -6.10
CA ILE A 271 -1.30 1.68 -6.77
C ILE A 271 -1.92 1.02 -7.98
N ALA A 272 -3.25 1.08 -8.12
CA ALA A 272 -3.94 0.57 -9.29
C ALA A 272 -4.85 1.63 -9.96
N ASN A 273 -5.01 2.79 -9.33
CA ASN A 273 -5.89 3.85 -9.80
C ASN A 273 -5.21 4.78 -10.82
N HIS A 274 -4.00 5.24 -10.55
CA HIS A 274 -3.38 6.33 -11.30
C HIS A 274 -1.89 6.13 -11.53
N THR A 275 -1.31 6.99 -12.34
CA THR A 275 0.13 7.15 -12.53
C THR A 275 0.56 8.57 -12.19
N SER A 276 1.87 8.82 -12.09
CA SER A 276 2.40 10.19 -12.17
C SER A 276 1.95 10.86 -13.48
N PRO A 277 1.73 12.19 -13.49
CA PRO A 277 1.51 12.93 -14.73
C PRO A 277 2.74 12.95 -15.65
N TYR A 278 3.89 12.50 -15.16
CA TYR A 278 5.15 12.38 -15.92
C TYR A 278 5.43 10.94 -16.38
N HIS A 279 4.52 10.01 -16.13
CA HIS A 279 4.64 8.65 -16.66
C HIS A 279 4.71 8.72 -18.20
N PRO A 280 5.60 7.97 -18.89
CA PRO A 280 5.68 7.96 -20.37
C PRO A 280 4.33 7.74 -21.05
N TRP A 281 3.44 6.97 -20.47
CA TRP A 281 2.08 6.74 -20.97
C TRP A 281 1.20 7.99 -21.04
N ALA A 282 1.49 9.04 -20.28
CA ALA A 282 0.71 10.27 -20.33
C ALA A 282 0.79 10.95 -21.71
N THR A 283 1.91 10.76 -22.42
CA THR A 283 2.16 11.33 -23.76
C THR A 283 2.15 10.30 -24.87
N ASP A 284 2.46 9.04 -24.60
CA ASP A 284 2.49 7.93 -25.56
C ASP A 284 1.79 6.70 -24.95
N ARG A 285 0.54 6.48 -25.34
CA ARG A 285 -0.33 5.48 -24.73
C ARG A 285 -0.16 4.10 -25.37
N PRO A 286 -0.10 3.02 -24.57
CA PRO A 286 -0.10 1.66 -25.11
C PRO A 286 -1.39 1.30 -25.86
N THR A 287 -2.56 1.78 -25.39
CA THR A 287 -3.85 1.73 -26.08
C THR A 287 -4.52 3.11 -26.10
N PRO A 288 -5.43 3.40 -27.02
CA PRO A 288 -6.18 4.66 -27.02
C PRO A 288 -7.01 4.88 -25.75
N THR A 289 -7.41 3.79 -25.08
CA THR A 289 -8.26 3.75 -23.89
C THR A 289 -7.48 3.43 -22.60
N TRP A 290 -6.15 3.61 -22.59
CA TRP A 290 -5.28 3.28 -21.44
C TRP A 290 -5.63 4.07 -20.18
N PHE A 291 -6.05 5.31 -20.37
CA PHE A 291 -6.54 6.18 -19.30
C PHE A 291 -7.99 6.60 -19.57
N TYR A 292 -8.73 6.90 -18.52
CA TYR A 292 -9.99 7.63 -18.61
C TYR A 292 -9.70 9.10 -18.94
N GLY A 293 -9.99 9.50 -20.19
CA GLY A 293 -9.73 10.87 -20.66
C GLY A 293 -8.27 11.12 -21.10
N THR A 294 -7.92 12.39 -21.28
CA THR A 294 -6.60 12.88 -21.70
C THR A 294 -6.16 14.06 -20.83
N VAL A 295 -4.92 14.52 -20.95
CA VAL A 295 -4.43 15.73 -20.28
C VAL A 295 -5.31 16.94 -20.58
N GLU A 296 -5.81 17.04 -21.83
CA GLU A 296 -6.64 18.15 -22.30
C GLU A 296 -8.14 17.97 -21.99
N SER A 297 -8.58 16.73 -21.75
CA SER A 297 -10.00 16.42 -21.56
C SER A 297 -10.19 15.17 -20.71
N HIS A 298 -10.46 15.36 -19.44
CA HIS A 298 -10.75 14.32 -18.43
C HIS A 298 -11.81 14.81 -17.46
N LEU A 299 -12.37 13.88 -16.69
CA LEU A 299 -13.23 14.20 -15.55
C LEU A 299 -12.35 14.46 -14.33
N SER A 300 -12.70 15.45 -13.52
CA SER A 300 -12.12 15.63 -12.19
C SER A 300 -12.78 14.70 -11.18
N ASN A 301 -12.02 14.05 -10.34
CA ASN A 301 -12.56 13.23 -9.25
C ASN A 301 -13.40 14.10 -8.30
N ASN A 302 -14.58 13.61 -7.92
CA ASN A 302 -15.50 14.32 -7.05
C ASN A 302 -15.48 13.84 -5.58
N TRP A 303 -14.66 12.85 -5.25
CA TRP A 303 -14.48 12.26 -3.91
C TRP A 303 -15.75 11.66 -3.29
N GLN A 304 -16.81 11.46 -4.09
CA GLN A 304 -18.09 10.95 -3.62
C GLN A 304 -18.11 9.41 -3.68
N LYS A 305 -17.29 8.77 -2.88
CA LYS A 305 -17.08 7.32 -2.81
C LYS A 305 -18.36 6.52 -2.57
N TRP A 306 -19.31 7.09 -1.78
CA TRP A 306 -20.62 6.50 -1.51
C TRP A 306 -21.46 6.23 -2.75
N THR A 307 -21.19 6.90 -3.88
CA THR A 307 -21.89 6.67 -5.15
C THR A 307 -21.70 5.27 -5.71
N THR A 308 -20.66 4.57 -5.28
CA THR A 308 -20.42 3.17 -5.68
C THR A 308 -21.45 2.20 -5.11
N MET A 309 -22.06 2.53 -3.98
CA MET A 309 -23.11 1.71 -3.35
C MET A 309 -24.53 2.30 -3.49
N ASP A 310 -24.67 3.54 -3.96
CA ASP A 310 -25.97 4.21 -4.08
C ASP A 310 -26.66 3.88 -5.40
N ALA A 311 -27.81 3.22 -5.33
CA ALA A 311 -28.64 2.89 -6.49
C ALA A 311 -29.26 4.13 -7.16
N HIS A 312 -29.31 5.25 -6.47
CA HIS A 312 -29.92 6.50 -6.94
C HIS A 312 -28.88 7.51 -7.46
N ALA A 313 -27.59 7.24 -7.31
CA ALA A 313 -26.54 8.10 -7.82
C ALA A 313 -26.64 8.23 -9.35
N SER A 314 -26.51 9.47 -9.86
CA SER A 314 -26.44 9.69 -11.31
C SER A 314 -25.19 9.02 -11.88
N ASP A 315 -25.28 8.59 -13.14
CA ASP A 315 -24.12 8.00 -13.84
C ASP A 315 -22.96 8.98 -13.91
N GLU A 316 -23.21 10.27 -14.14
CA GLU A 316 -22.18 11.30 -14.16
C GLU A 316 -21.44 11.39 -12.80
N THR A 317 -22.19 11.41 -11.70
CA THR A 317 -21.60 11.48 -10.35
C THR A 317 -20.75 10.26 -10.05
N ARG A 318 -21.25 9.07 -10.42
CA ARG A 318 -20.51 7.81 -10.24
C ARG A 318 -19.24 7.75 -11.10
N ARG A 319 -19.36 8.15 -12.38
CA ARG A 319 -18.22 8.21 -13.29
C ARG A 319 -17.16 9.18 -12.80
N ARG A 320 -17.51 10.33 -12.26
CA ARG A 320 -16.53 11.28 -11.69
C ARG A 320 -15.76 10.70 -10.50
N ASN A 321 -16.33 9.76 -9.74
CA ASN A 321 -15.61 9.05 -8.69
C ASN A 321 -14.69 7.94 -9.25
N LEU A 322 -15.12 7.24 -10.34
CA LEU A 322 -14.44 6.03 -10.84
C LEU A 322 -13.54 6.28 -12.06
N GLU A 323 -13.72 7.40 -12.77
CA GLU A 323 -13.03 7.74 -14.00
C GLU A 323 -12.37 9.12 -13.91
N GLY A 324 -12.55 9.81 -12.78
CA GLY A 324 -12.05 11.18 -12.57
C GLY A 324 -10.61 11.19 -12.10
N TRP A 325 -9.78 12.01 -12.75
CA TRP A 325 -8.37 12.14 -12.39
C TRP A 325 -8.21 12.63 -10.96
N PHE A 326 -7.42 11.89 -10.19
CA PHE A 326 -7.16 12.18 -8.78
C PHE A 326 -6.42 13.52 -8.66
N ILE A 327 -6.86 14.38 -7.72
CA ILE A 327 -6.40 15.78 -7.59
C ILE A 327 -6.32 16.57 -8.90
N ASP A 328 -7.07 16.14 -9.93
CA ASP A 328 -7.19 16.76 -11.26
C ASP A 328 -5.91 16.75 -12.12
N ILE A 329 -4.89 16.02 -11.72
CA ILE A 329 -3.60 15.94 -12.42
C ILE A 329 -3.06 14.53 -12.61
N LEU A 330 -3.45 13.56 -11.78
CA LEU A 330 -2.95 12.20 -11.85
C LEU A 330 -3.77 11.40 -12.89
N PRO A 331 -3.15 10.94 -14.00
CA PRO A 331 -3.85 10.19 -15.03
C PRO A 331 -4.48 8.91 -14.48
N ASP A 332 -5.79 8.80 -14.59
CA ASP A 332 -6.57 7.68 -14.09
C ASP A 332 -6.53 6.50 -15.05
N LEU A 333 -6.04 5.35 -14.59
CA LEU A 333 -5.93 4.12 -15.38
C LEU A 333 -7.31 3.52 -15.64
N ASN A 334 -7.57 3.14 -16.88
CA ASN A 334 -8.85 2.56 -17.29
C ASN A 334 -8.85 1.03 -17.05
N GLN A 335 -9.32 0.57 -15.91
CA GLN A 335 -9.39 -0.85 -15.57
C GLN A 335 -10.48 -1.60 -16.40
N ASP A 336 -11.31 -0.92 -17.17
CA ASP A 336 -12.23 -1.53 -18.14
C ASP A 336 -11.53 -1.88 -19.45
N ASP A 337 -10.37 -1.28 -19.76
CA ASP A 337 -9.47 -1.73 -20.82
C ASP A 337 -8.82 -3.06 -20.43
N GLU A 338 -8.98 -4.08 -21.29
CA GLU A 338 -8.47 -5.43 -21.02
C GLU A 338 -6.94 -5.46 -20.82
N GLU A 339 -6.19 -4.64 -21.55
CA GLU A 339 -4.73 -4.61 -21.47
C GLU A 339 -4.26 -3.94 -20.16
N VAL A 340 -4.95 -2.86 -19.71
CA VAL A 340 -4.71 -2.23 -18.40
C VAL A 340 -5.01 -3.21 -17.26
N ARG A 341 -6.18 -3.88 -17.32
CA ARG A 341 -6.59 -4.88 -16.34
C ARG A 341 -5.54 -5.99 -16.20
N ARG A 342 -5.10 -6.55 -17.34
CA ARG A 342 -4.07 -7.60 -17.37
C ARG A 342 -2.74 -7.11 -16.82
N TYR A 343 -2.33 -5.89 -17.23
CA TYR A 343 -1.08 -5.30 -16.78
C TYR A 343 -1.04 -5.16 -15.25
N LEU A 344 -2.09 -4.58 -14.63
CA LEU A 344 -2.16 -4.37 -13.19
C LEU A 344 -2.20 -5.69 -12.40
N ILE A 345 -2.98 -6.68 -12.87
CA ILE A 345 -3.02 -8.01 -12.25
C ILE A 345 -1.64 -8.67 -12.31
N GLN A 346 -1.00 -8.67 -13.48
CA GLN A 346 0.32 -9.26 -13.66
C GLN A 346 1.40 -8.52 -12.87
N ASN A 347 1.30 -7.20 -12.76
CA ASN A 347 2.22 -6.40 -11.95
C ASN A 347 2.20 -6.82 -10.48
N THR A 348 1.02 -6.93 -9.87
CA THR A 348 0.89 -7.42 -8.48
C THR A 348 1.50 -8.81 -8.31
N LEU A 349 1.16 -9.75 -9.19
CA LEU A 349 1.69 -11.12 -9.10
C LEU A 349 3.21 -11.17 -9.33
N TRP A 350 3.72 -10.29 -10.18
CA TRP A 350 5.16 -10.17 -10.42
C TRP A 350 5.90 -9.67 -9.17
N TRP A 351 5.40 -8.64 -8.50
CA TRP A 351 6.00 -8.13 -7.26
C TRP A 351 5.99 -9.20 -6.16
N LEU A 352 4.86 -9.87 -5.97
CA LEU A 352 4.77 -10.97 -5.01
C LEU A 352 5.80 -12.05 -5.33
N GLY A 353 5.81 -12.56 -6.57
CA GLY A 353 6.73 -13.65 -6.99
C GLY A 353 8.19 -13.25 -7.06
N THR A 354 8.51 -11.96 -7.23
CA THR A 354 9.89 -11.47 -7.38
C THR A 354 10.54 -11.15 -6.05
N VAL A 355 9.77 -10.63 -5.08
CA VAL A 355 10.28 -10.14 -3.80
C VAL A 355 9.87 -11.04 -2.63
N GLY A 356 8.67 -11.64 -2.68
CA GLY A 356 8.20 -12.55 -1.63
C GLY A 356 7.40 -11.86 -0.54
N PHE A 357 6.70 -10.75 -0.84
CA PHE A 357 5.81 -10.06 0.09
C PHE A 357 4.70 -10.98 0.62
N ASP A 358 4.25 -10.72 1.85
CA ASP A 358 3.23 -11.51 2.54
C ASP A 358 1.81 -11.00 2.31
N ALA A 359 1.65 -9.71 2.06
CA ALA A 359 0.35 -9.08 1.84
C ALA A 359 0.50 -7.82 0.97
N VAL A 360 -0.64 -7.31 0.51
CA VAL A 360 -0.71 -6.06 -0.27
C VAL A 360 -1.61 -5.06 0.47
N ARG A 361 -1.13 -3.83 0.63
CA ARG A 361 -1.98 -2.66 0.87
C ARG A 361 -2.31 -2.04 -0.47
N MET A 362 -3.58 -1.85 -0.77
CA MET A 362 -4.03 -1.26 -2.03
C MET A 362 -4.54 0.14 -1.79
N ASP A 363 -3.89 1.09 -2.45
CA ASP A 363 -4.20 2.50 -2.43
C ASP A 363 -5.55 2.81 -3.11
N THR A 364 -6.24 3.85 -2.66
CA THR A 364 -7.41 4.47 -3.32
C THR A 364 -8.50 3.48 -3.79
N LEU A 365 -8.78 2.44 -2.99
CA LEU A 365 -9.69 1.34 -3.32
C LEU A 365 -11.05 1.75 -3.92
N PRO A 366 -11.77 2.79 -3.42
CA PRO A 366 -13.12 3.12 -3.87
C PRO A 366 -13.17 3.89 -5.19
N HIS A 367 -12.03 4.27 -5.74
CA HIS A 367 -11.90 5.00 -7.01
C HIS A 367 -11.68 4.09 -8.22
N VAL A 368 -11.59 2.78 -8.00
CA VAL A 368 -11.42 1.76 -9.03
C VAL A 368 -12.67 0.89 -9.12
N PRO A 369 -13.13 0.52 -10.32
CA PRO A 369 -14.34 -0.29 -10.50
C PRO A 369 -14.30 -1.64 -9.76
N ARG A 370 -15.36 -1.97 -9.03
CA ARG A 370 -15.47 -3.21 -8.25
C ARG A 370 -15.28 -4.51 -9.04
N PRO A 371 -15.71 -4.63 -10.32
CA PRO A 371 -15.39 -5.81 -11.14
C PRO A 371 -13.89 -6.06 -11.31
N PHE A 372 -13.07 -5.02 -11.37
CA PHE A 372 -11.62 -5.16 -11.40
C PHE A 372 -11.10 -5.83 -10.11
N TRP A 373 -11.57 -5.38 -8.95
CA TRP A 373 -11.13 -5.95 -7.66
C TRP A 373 -11.47 -7.43 -7.53
N ARG A 374 -12.65 -7.87 -7.98
CA ARG A 374 -13.03 -9.29 -8.04
C ARG A 374 -12.00 -10.10 -8.83
N ASP A 375 -11.67 -9.65 -10.04
CA ASP A 375 -10.79 -10.38 -10.94
C ASP A 375 -9.32 -10.38 -10.43
N TRP A 376 -8.89 -9.24 -9.92
CA TRP A 376 -7.56 -9.04 -9.33
C TRP A 376 -7.37 -9.88 -8.06
N SER A 377 -8.30 -9.82 -7.13
CA SER A 377 -8.27 -10.63 -5.90
C SER A 377 -8.29 -12.13 -6.21
N ALA A 378 -9.14 -12.56 -7.16
CA ALA A 378 -9.20 -13.96 -7.59
C ALA A 378 -7.86 -14.43 -8.20
N ALA A 379 -7.16 -13.59 -8.94
CA ALA A 379 -5.86 -13.92 -9.51
C ALA A 379 -4.79 -14.09 -8.41
N ILE A 380 -4.75 -13.20 -7.43
CA ILE A 380 -3.84 -13.31 -6.27
C ILE A 380 -4.12 -14.61 -5.53
N LYS A 381 -5.37 -14.88 -5.16
CA LYS A 381 -5.73 -16.07 -4.36
C LYS A 381 -5.46 -17.38 -5.09
N ARG A 382 -5.51 -17.39 -6.42
CA ARG A 382 -5.19 -18.56 -7.24
C ARG A 382 -3.72 -18.91 -7.15
N GLU A 383 -2.84 -17.90 -7.18
CA GLU A 383 -1.38 -18.11 -7.15
C GLU A 383 -0.83 -18.13 -5.72
N TYR A 384 -1.30 -17.23 -4.85
CA TYR A 384 -0.86 -17.03 -3.47
C TYR A 384 -2.05 -17.04 -2.50
N PRO A 385 -2.59 -18.23 -2.14
CA PRO A 385 -3.85 -18.33 -1.38
C PRO A 385 -3.86 -17.61 -0.03
N ASN A 386 -2.70 -17.52 0.63
CA ASN A 386 -2.57 -16.90 1.95
C ASN A 386 -2.28 -15.39 1.91
N VAL A 387 -1.80 -14.84 0.78
CA VAL A 387 -1.62 -13.40 0.64
C VAL A 387 -2.97 -12.73 0.79
N ASN A 388 -3.09 -11.80 1.74
CA ASN A 388 -4.31 -11.02 1.90
C ASN A 388 -4.10 -9.56 1.50
N VAL A 389 -5.23 -8.88 1.32
CA VAL A 389 -5.27 -7.51 0.83
C VAL A 389 -5.91 -6.62 1.88
N LEU A 390 -5.22 -5.53 2.22
CA LEU A 390 -5.70 -4.41 3.00
C LEU A 390 -6.07 -3.27 2.04
N GLY A 391 -7.36 -3.00 1.87
CA GLY A 391 -7.82 -1.93 1.00
C GLY A 391 -7.93 -0.59 1.73
N GLU A 392 -7.40 0.47 1.13
CA GLU A 392 -7.63 1.81 1.65
C GLU A 392 -8.94 2.38 1.15
N LEU A 393 -9.83 2.67 2.08
CA LEU A 393 -11.06 3.40 1.83
C LEU A 393 -11.17 4.51 2.87
N PHE A 394 -10.73 5.71 2.49
CA PHE A 394 -10.67 6.89 3.37
C PHE A 394 -12.07 7.46 3.61
N ASP A 395 -12.84 6.78 4.45
CA ASP A 395 -14.22 7.16 4.81
C ASP A 395 -14.60 6.61 6.18
N GLY A 396 -15.41 7.35 6.93
CA GLY A 396 -15.88 6.96 8.26
C GLY A 396 -17.20 6.19 8.28
N ASP A 397 -17.83 5.91 7.13
CA ASP A 397 -19.10 5.20 7.07
C ASP A 397 -18.89 3.67 7.09
N PRO A 398 -19.30 2.95 8.16
CA PRO A 398 -19.19 1.50 8.22
C PRO A 398 -19.93 0.77 7.08
N ALA A 399 -21.02 1.35 6.57
CA ALA A 399 -21.76 0.75 5.46
C ALA A 399 -20.93 0.75 4.17
N LEU A 400 -20.24 1.86 3.89
CA LEU A 400 -19.36 1.98 2.74
C LEU A 400 -18.09 1.12 2.92
N LEU A 401 -17.44 1.17 4.09
CA LEU A 401 -16.27 0.33 4.39
C LEU A 401 -16.57 -1.14 4.16
N SER A 402 -17.66 -1.64 4.75
CA SER A 402 -18.06 -3.05 4.62
C SER A 402 -18.44 -3.45 3.19
N TYR A 403 -18.85 -2.51 2.35
CA TYR A 403 -19.27 -2.76 0.96
C TYR A 403 -18.11 -3.30 0.09
N PHE A 404 -16.86 -3.04 0.48
CA PHE A 404 -15.68 -3.54 -0.21
C PHE A 404 -15.07 -4.80 0.42
N GLN A 405 -15.52 -5.22 1.62
CA GLN A 405 -14.96 -6.41 2.24
C GLN A 405 -15.45 -7.69 1.58
N LYS A 406 -14.54 -8.65 1.40
CA LYS A 406 -14.81 -10.01 0.94
C LYS A 406 -15.96 -10.66 1.71
N GLY A 407 -16.82 -11.36 0.99
CA GLY A 407 -18.02 -12.00 1.53
C GLY A 407 -19.26 -11.10 1.49
N ARG A 408 -19.10 -9.79 1.17
CA ARG A 408 -20.24 -8.88 0.97
C ARG A 408 -20.50 -8.68 -0.52
N VAL A 409 -21.53 -9.34 -1.01
CA VAL A 409 -22.03 -9.11 -2.38
C VAL A 409 -22.80 -7.79 -2.39
N GLY A 410 -22.36 -6.86 -3.24
CA GLY A 410 -23.05 -5.60 -3.44
C GLY A 410 -24.35 -5.75 -4.26
N GLN A 411 -25.13 -4.67 -4.39
CA GLN A 411 -26.31 -4.62 -5.25
C GLN A 411 -25.97 -4.79 -6.75
N ASP A 412 -24.72 -4.57 -7.11
CA ASP A 412 -24.13 -4.83 -8.44
C ASP A 412 -23.84 -6.33 -8.67
N GLY A 413 -24.10 -7.19 -7.70
CA GLY A 413 -23.81 -8.64 -7.74
C GLY A 413 -22.32 -8.96 -7.56
N ILE A 414 -21.48 -8.00 -7.18
CA ILE A 414 -20.03 -8.17 -7.06
C ILE A 414 -19.63 -8.39 -5.60
N ASP A 415 -18.84 -9.43 -5.34
CA ASP A 415 -17.95 -9.57 -4.20
C ASP A 415 -16.55 -9.16 -4.69
N THR A 416 -15.93 -8.15 -4.08
CA THR A 416 -14.63 -7.65 -4.51
C THR A 416 -13.48 -8.62 -4.20
N GLY A 417 -13.66 -9.51 -3.23
CA GLY A 417 -12.61 -10.41 -2.75
C GLY A 417 -11.52 -9.74 -1.91
N ILE A 418 -11.66 -8.44 -1.59
CA ILE A 418 -10.73 -7.69 -0.72
C ILE A 418 -10.86 -8.23 0.71
N ASP A 419 -9.80 -8.79 1.25
CA ASP A 419 -9.86 -9.52 2.53
C ASP A 419 -10.24 -8.60 3.70
N THR A 420 -9.70 -7.38 3.74
CA THR A 420 -9.97 -6.42 4.80
C THR A 420 -9.76 -4.97 4.35
N VAL A 421 -10.25 -4.03 5.14
CA VAL A 421 -10.09 -2.59 4.95
C VAL A 421 -9.62 -1.93 6.24
N TYR A 422 -9.10 -0.70 6.12
CA TYR A 422 -8.85 0.14 7.29
C TYR A 422 -10.14 0.46 8.02
N ASP A 423 -10.08 0.44 9.35
CA ASP A 423 -11.22 0.83 10.20
C ASP A 423 -11.22 2.34 10.47
N PHE A 424 -11.49 3.12 9.43
CA PHE A 424 -11.58 4.57 9.54
C PHE A 424 -12.72 5.01 10.48
N ALA A 425 -13.81 4.27 10.54
CA ALA A 425 -14.90 4.57 11.47
C ALA A 425 -14.40 4.55 12.92
N LEU A 426 -13.66 3.51 13.28
CA LEU A 426 -13.09 3.37 14.63
C LEU A 426 -11.95 4.37 14.86
N HIS A 427 -11.17 4.69 13.83
CA HIS A 427 -10.12 5.70 13.88
C HIS A 427 -10.66 7.07 14.34
N TYR A 428 -11.74 7.56 13.72
CA TYR A 428 -12.34 8.83 14.11
C TYR A 428 -12.90 8.78 15.54
N ALA A 429 -13.58 7.70 15.92
CA ALA A 429 -14.09 7.53 17.28
C ALA A 429 -12.99 7.48 18.34
N ILE A 430 -11.84 6.86 18.05
CA ILE A 430 -10.67 6.84 18.94
C ILE A 430 -10.15 8.26 19.18
N ARG A 431 -10.03 9.07 18.13
CA ARG A 431 -9.56 10.46 18.25
C ARG A 431 -10.56 11.33 18.99
N ASP A 432 -11.84 11.21 18.68
CA ASP A 432 -12.92 11.94 19.36
C ASP A 432 -12.89 11.66 20.87
N ALA A 433 -12.85 10.39 21.25
CA ALA A 433 -12.86 10.01 22.66
C ALA A 433 -11.58 10.43 23.38
N PHE A 434 -10.41 10.07 22.86
CA PHE A 434 -9.16 10.13 23.63
C PHE A 434 -8.34 11.40 23.40
N ALA A 435 -8.47 12.07 22.25
CA ALA A 435 -7.82 13.36 22.03
C ALA A 435 -8.78 14.53 22.37
N HIS A 436 -10.00 14.51 21.85
CA HIS A 436 -10.94 15.63 22.01
C HIS A 436 -11.70 15.59 23.34
N GLY A 437 -11.70 14.42 24.04
CA GLY A 437 -12.39 14.26 25.31
C GLY A 437 -13.91 14.06 25.19
N ASP A 438 -14.37 13.67 24.00
CA ASP A 438 -15.76 13.33 23.76
C ASP A 438 -16.17 12.04 24.47
N SER A 439 -17.45 11.69 24.40
CA SER A 439 -17.97 10.46 25.00
C SER A 439 -17.27 9.21 24.46
N ILE A 440 -16.80 8.34 25.36
CA ILE A 440 -16.19 7.05 25.02
C ILE A 440 -17.19 6.09 24.35
N ARG A 441 -18.52 6.35 24.51
CA ARG A 441 -19.61 5.62 23.83
C ARG A 441 -19.54 5.71 22.31
N LYS A 442 -18.82 6.68 21.74
CA LYS A 442 -18.58 6.74 20.30
C LYS A 442 -17.86 5.48 19.78
N LEU A 443 -16.95 4.91 20.58
CA LEU A 443 -16.27 3.65 20.25
C LEU A 443 -17.27 2.49 20.17
N GLU A 444 -18.16 2.39 21.13
CA GLU A 444 -19.19 1.36 21.20
C GLU A 444 -20.21 1.48 20.06
N GLN A 445 -20.58 2.73 19.72
CA GLN A 445 -21.47 3.00 18.59
C GLN A 445 -20.86 2.51 17.27
N VAL A 446 -19.56 2.69 17.06
CA VAL A 446 -18.88 2.14 15.88
C VAL A 446 -18.85 0.61 15.93
N LEU A 447 -18.45 0.01 17.04
CA LEU A 447 -18.42 -1.45 17.22
C LEU A 447 -19.81 -2.10 17.05
N ALA A 448 -20.88 -1.39 17.40
CA ALA A 448 -22.25 -1.84 17.17
C ALA A 448 -22.58 -2.06 15.68
N HIS A 449 -21.80 -1.49 14.76
CA HIS A 449 -21.94 -1.72 13.33
C HIS A 449 -21.16 -2.93 12.79
N ASP A 450 -20.49 -3.69 13.64
CA ASP A 450 -19.72 -4.89 13.25
C ASP A 450 -20.58 -5.89 12.46
N TYR A 451 -21.91 -5.91 12.67
CA TYR A 451 -22.84 -6.75 11.91
C TYR A 451 -22.89 -6.43 10.40
N LEU A 452 -22.40 -5.27 9.96
CA LEU A 452 -22.33 -4.90 8.54
C LEU A 452 -21.21 -5.64 7.82
N TYR A 453 -20.18 -6.03 8.55
CA TYR A 453 -18.98 -6.66 7.98
C TYR A 453 -19.11 -8.17 8.01
N PRO A 454 -18.82 -8.87 6.90
CA PRO A 454 -18.70 -10.33 6.93
C PRO A 454 -17.62 -10.84 7.90
N HIS A 455 -16.54 -10.07 8.06
CA HIS A 455 -15.36 -10.43 8.85
C HIS A 455 -14.84 -9.24 9.68
N PRO A 456 -15.60 -8.75 10.69
CA PRO A 456 -15.20 -7.60 11.48
C PRO A 456 -13.88 -7.83 12.24
N GLU A 457 -13.59 -9.10 12.59
CA GLU A 457 -12.36 -9.50 13.26
C GLU A 457 -11.09 -9.31 12.42
N THR A 458 -11.20 -9.10 11.12
CA THR A 458 -10.05 -8.87 10.23
C THR A 458 -9.74 -7.41 10.00
N LEU A 459 -10.63 -6.49 10.37
CA LEU A 459 -10.44 -5.04 10.15
C LEU A 459 -9.11 -4.57 10.73
N VAL A 460 -8.58 -3.49 10.18
CA VAL A 460 -7.30 -2.91 10.61
C VAL A 460 -7.55 -1.56 11.30
N PRO A 461 -7.77 -1.55 12.62
CA PRO A 461 -7.87 -0.32 13.39
C PRO A 461 -6.50 0.37 13.51
N PHE A 462 -6.51 1.71 13.60
CA PHE A 462 -5.32 2.53 13.66
C PHE A 462 -5.59 3.88 14.34
N ILE A 463 -4.52 4.55 14.79
CA ILE A 463 -4.60 5.89 15.39
C ILE A 463 -4.20 6.96 14.39
N GLY A 464 -3.24 6.70 13.54
CA GLY A 464 -2.74 7.60 12.52
C GLY A 464 -2.07 6.88 11.37
N VAL A 465 -2.02 7.55 10.21
CA VAL A 465 -1.27 7.19 9.01
C VAL A 465 -0.71 8.46 8.37
N HIS A 466 0.01 8.32 7.28
CA HIS A 466 0.74 9.41 6.61
C HIS A 466 -0.16 10.49 5.96
N ASP A 467 -1.48 10.27 5.85
CA ASP A 467 -2.42 11.20 5.20
C ASP A 467 -3.21 12.07 6.18
N MET A 468 -2.91 11.99 7.46
CA MET A 468 -3.58 12.77 8.49
C MET A 468 -2.61 13.27 9.54
N LEU A 469 -3.02 14.31 10.26
CA LEU A 469 -2.20 14.81 11.36
C LEU A 469 -2.02 13.73 12.43
N ARG A 470 -0.88 13.74 13.10
CA ARG A 470 -0.56 12.78 14.17
C ARG A 470 -1.45 13.02 15.39
N PHE A 471 -1.73 11.97 16.16
CA PHE A 471 -2.57 12.05 17.35
C PHE A 471 -2.14 13.18 18.31
N MET A 472 -0.84 13.32 18.57
CA MET A 472 -0.30 14.35 19.46
C MET A 472 -0.43 15.78 18.94
N SER A 473 -0.86 15.97 17.70
CA SER A 473 -1.19 17.28 17.12
C SER A 473 -2.70 17.55 17.06
N GLU A 474 -3.54 16.61 17.51
CA GLU A 474 -4.96 16.86 17.67
C GLU A 474 -5.22 17.86 18.80
N LYS A 475 -6.27 18.64 18.62
CA LYS A 475 -6.69 19.59 19.65
C LYS A 475 -7.12 18.83 20.93
N GLY A 476 -6.46 19.12 22.04
CA GLY A 476 -6.75 18.50 23.33
C GLY A 476 -6.00 17.21 23.58
N ALA A 477 -5.17 16.73 22.63
CA ALA A 477 -4.35 15.55 22.82
C ALA A 477 -3.39 15.68 23.99
N THR A 478 -3.25 14.59 24.74
CA THR A 478 -2.28 14.45 25.84
C THR A 478 -1.59 13.09 25.73
N VAL A 479 -0.49 12.92 26.43
CA VAL A 479 0.23 11.64 26.48
C VAL A 479 -0.65 10.55 27.12
N GLU A 480 -1.43 10.89 28.14
CA GLU A 480 -2.37 9.96 28.76
C GLU A 480 -3.47 9.55 27.78
N GLY A 481 -4.00 10.51 26.98
CA GLY A 481 -4.97 10.25 25.92
C GLY A 481 -4.39 9.32 24.84
N LEU A 482 -3.14 9.55 24.42
CA LEU A 482 -2.45 8.66 23.48
C LEU A 482 -2.30 7.23 24.05
N LYS A 483 -1.92 7.10 25.31
CA LYS A 483 -1.80 5.79 25.98
C LYS A 483 -3.16 5.07 26.08
N LEU A 484 -4.26 5.80 26.32
CA LEU A 484 -5.62 5.23 26.24
C LEU A 484 -5.95 4.75 24.82
N ALA A 485 -5.68 5.57 23.83
CA ALA A 485 -5.89 5.22 22.42
C ALA A 485 -5.08 3.97 22.01
N GLN A 486 -3.80 3.89 22.40
CA GLN A 486 -2.94 2.73 22.16
C GLN A 486 -3.43 1.48 22.92
N THR A 487 -3.92 1.65 24.15
CA THR A 487 -4.51 0.53 24.90
C THR A 487 -5.77 0.01 24.21
N PHE A 488 -6.65 0.90 23.77
CA PHE A 488 -7.85 0.50 23.03
C PHE A 488 -7.49 -0.18 21.70
N LEU A 489 -6.58 0.41 20.93
CA LEU A 489 -6.09 -0.15 19.66
C LEU A 489 -5.59 -1.59 19.83
N MET A 490 -4.79 -1.85 20.86
CA MET A 490 -4.17 -3.16 21.08
C MET A 490 -5.11 -4.20 21.71
N THR A 491 -6.26 -3.79 22.24
CA THR A 491 -7.20 -4.67 22.94
C THR A 491 -8.54 -4.87 22.23
N THR A 492 -8.90 -3.97 21.33
CA THR A 492 -10.09 -4.12 20.49
C THR A 492 -9.94 -5.26 19.47
N ARG A 493 -10.97 -5.50 18.65
CA ARG A 493 -10.92 -6.48 17.56
C ARG A 493 -10.02 -5.99 16.41
N GLY A 494 -9.60 -6.92 15.56
CA GLY A 494 -8.84 -6.63 14.35
C GLY A 494 -7.32 -6.71 14.54
N THR A 495 -6.60 -6.30 13.49
CA THR A 495 -5.14 -6.26 13.45
C THR A 495 -4.67 -4.82 13.67
N PRO A 496 -4.07 -4.48 14.83
CA PRO A 496 -3.67 -3.12 15.13
C PRO A 496 -2.56 -2.63 14.20
N LEU A 497 -2.67 -1.37 13.76
CA LEU A 497 -1.68 -0.67 12.96
C LEU A 497 -1.10 0.51 13.75
N LEU A 498 0.21 0.57 13.84
CA LEU A 498 0.99 1.68 14.38
C LEU A 498 1.67 2.44 13.23
N TYR A 499 1.61 3.75 13.23
CA TYR A 499 2.39 4.60 12.32
C TYR A 499 3.73 4.96 12.99
N TYR A 500 4.84 4.90 12.25
CA TYR A 500 6.17 5.15 12.82
C TYR A 500 6.20 6.45 13.63
N GLY A 501 6.79 6.40 14.82
CA GLY A 501 6.87 7.53 15.76
C GLY A 501 5.67 7.70 16.70
N ASP A 502 4.54 6.99 16.50
CA ASP A 502 3.41 7.03 17.44
C ASP A 502 3.78 6.42 18.80
N GLU A 503 4.71 5.46 18.80
CA GLU A 503 5.29 4.88 20.01
C GLU A 503 6.24 5.84 20.76
N LEU A 504 6.56 6.98 20.16
CA LEU A 504 7.37 8.06 20.75
C LEU A 504 6.52 9.29 21.09
N ALA A 505 5.21 9.23 20.96
CA ALA A 505 4.34 10.40 21.05
C ALA A 505 4.75 11.53 20.08
N MET A 506 5.21 11.18 18.89
CA MET A 506 5.71 12.14 17.91
C MET A 506 4.59 13.05 17.42
N PRO A 507 4.74 14.38 17.48
CA PRO A 507 3.78 15.32 16.92
C PRO A 507 3.99 15.49 15.42
N GLY A 508 2.97 16.00 14.72
CA GLY A 508 3.02 16.40 13.31
C GLY A 508 1.64 16.85 12.85
N GLY A 509 1.58 18.04 12.29
CA GLY A 509 0.36 18.66 11.75
C GLY A 509 -0.06 18.05 10.42
N GLY A 510 -0.67 18.85 9.55
CA GLY A 510 -0.99 18.39 8.19
C GLY A 510 0.26 18.14 7.35
N ASP A 511 0.10 17.40 6.24
CA ASP A 511 1.18 17.10 5.30
C ASP A 511 1.92 18.40 4.84
N PRO A 512 3.27 18.43 4.90
CA PRO A 512 4.22 17.34 5.15
C PRO A 512 4.64 17.16 6.62
N ASP A 513 4.14 17.96 7.56
CA ASP A 513 4.58 17.95 8.95
C ASP A 513 4.27 16.64 9.70
N ASN A 514 3.21 15.92 9.29
CA ASN A 514 2.89 14.58 9.81
C ASN A 514 3.89 13.50 9.38
N ARG A 515 4.77 13.80 8.42
CA ARG A 515 5.78 12.89 7.81
C ARG A 515 7.19 13.29 8.22
N ARG A 516 7.37 13.74 9.48
CA ARG A 516 8.69 14.10 10.04
C ARG A 516 9.64 12.93 10.08
N ASP A 517 10.93 13.21 9.98
CA ASP A 517 11.99 12.23 10.16
C ASP A 517 11.91 11.56 11.54
N PHE A 518 12.18 10.26 11.57
CA PHE A 518 12.34 9.53 12.84
C PHE A 518 13.62 10.02 13.55
N PRO A 519 13.54 10.45 14.82
CA PRO A 519 14.70 11.05 15.50
C PRO A 519 15.83 10.05 15.70
N GLY A 520 16.98 10.31 15.11
CA GLY A 520 18.16 9.44 15.14
C GLY A 520 18.29 8.53 13.92
N GLY A 521 17.40 8.68 12.93
CA GLY A 521 17.50 7.96 11.67
C GLY A 521 18.50 8.54 10.68
N PHE A 522 19.00 9.75 10.92
CA PHE A 522 19.78 10.48 9.92
C PHE A 522 21.06 11.06 10.49
N ALA A 523 22.08 11.19 9.64
CA ALA A 523 23.35 11.79 10.00
C ALA A 523 23.13 13.23 10.50
N GLY A 524 23.75 13.56 11.64
CA GLY A 524 23.65 14.88 12.27
C GLY A 524 22.47 15.07 13.20
N ASP A 525 21.61 14.07 13.39
CA ASP A 525 20.54 14.14 14.39
C ASP A 525 21.14 14.28 15.81
N GLU A 526 20.57 15.18 16.62
CA GLU A 526 21.06 15.47 17.96
C GLU A 526 20.93 14.30 18.94
N ARG A 527 20.02 13.37 18.66
CA ARG A 527 19.71 12.21 19.51
C ARG A 527 19.27 11.01 18.67
N ASN A 528 19.35 9.83 19.25
CA ASN A 528 18.95 8.58 18.59
C ASN A 528 17.82 7.90 19.39
N ALA A 529 16.57 8.10 18.97
CA ALA A 529 15.39 7.54 19.63
C ALA A 529 15.20 6.02 19.39
N PHE A 530 15.96 5.41 18.50
CA PHE A 530 16.03 3.94 18.42
C PHE A 530 16.61 3.32 19.69
N THR A 531 17.33 4.08 20.49
CA THR A 531 17.92 3.63 21.73
C THR A 531 17.22 4.22 22.96
N LYS A 532 17.16 3.44 24.06
CA LYS A 532 16.59 3.93 25.33
C LYS A 532 17.28 5.19 25.84
N ALA A 533 18.60 5.30 25.66
CA ALA A 533 19.38 6.46 26.12
C ALA A 533 19.12 7.72 25.31
N GLY A 534 18.76 7.58 24.03
CA GLY A 534 18.46 8.72 23.15
C GLY A 534 17.00 9.16 23.17
N ARG A 535 16.10 8.39 23.79
CA ARG A 535 14.70 8.77 24.00
C ARG A 535 14.57 9.73 25.19
N THR A 536 13.70 10.71 25.08
CA THR A 536 13.26 11.53 26.24
C THR A 536 12.49 10.68 27.25
N ALA A 537 12.21 11.22 28.44
CA ALA A 537 11.42 10.55 29.46
C ALA A 537 10.01 10.19 28.96
N VAL A 538 9.35 11.12 28.24
CA VAL A 538 8.02 10.90 27.65
C VAL A 538 8.06 9.82 26.58
N GLU A 539 9.00 9.88 25.66
CA GLU A 539 9.17 8.88 24.61
C GLU A 539 9.45 7.48 25.18
N ASN A 540 10.27 7.38 26.23
CA ASN A 540 10.49 6.11 26.91
C ASN A 540 9.23 5.58 27.60
N ASP A 541 8.43 6.44 28.23
CA ASP A 541 7.18 6.06 28.87
C ASP A 541 6.18 5.50 27.85
N VAL A 542 6.00 6.18 26.71
CA VAL A 542 5.08 5.72 25.65
C VAL A 542 5.62 4.48 24.93
N PHE A 543 6.92 4.41 24.66
CA PHE A 543 7.54 3.22 24.05
C PHE A 543 7.35 1.98 24.92
N GLU A 544 7.65 2.08 26.22
CA GLU A 544 7.48 0.95 27.15
C GLU A 544 6.00 0.57 27.34
N HIS A 545 5.09 1.54 27.21
CA HIS A 545 3.65 1.28 27.23
C HIS A 545 3.22 0.44 26.00
N VAL A 546 3.58 0.86 24.79
CA VAL A 546 3.29 0.12 23.55
C VAL A 546 3.92 -1.27 23.57
N LYS A 547 5.19 -1.35 23.94
CA LYS A 547 5.92 -2.63 24.11
C LYS A 547 5.22 -3.58 25.07
N ARG A 548 4.72 -3.07 26.22
CA ARG A 548 3.95 -3.86 27.18
C ARG A 548 2.64 -4.34 26.58
N LEU A 549 1.91 -3.48 25.86
CA LEU A 549 0.66 -3.84 25.19
C LEU A 549 0.88 -4.92 24.11
N ALA A 550 1.89 -4.75 23.27
CA ALA A 550 2.24 -5.74 22.24
C ALA A 550 2.59 -7.10 22.87
N ARG A 551 3.36 -7.09 23.97
CA ARG A 551 3.68 -8.30 24.74
C ARG A 551 2.42 -8.95 25.31
N LEU A 552 1.53 -8.18 25.97
CA LEU A 552 0.27 -8.71 26.51
C LEU A 552 -0.61 -9.30 25.41
N ARG A 553 -0.68 -8.65 24.25
CA ARG A 553 -1.40 -9.15 23.09
C ARG A 553 -0.82 -10.49 22.59
N ALA A 554 0.50 -10.65 22.62
CA ALA A 554 1.17 -11.91 22.25
C ALA A 554 0.91 -13.02 23.29
N GLU A 555 0.93 -12.68 24.59
CA GLU A 555 0.75 -13.62 25.70
C GLU A 555 -0.71 -14.07 25.87
N LEU A 556 -1.69 -13.21 25.55
CA LEU A 556 -3.12 -13.42 25.83
C LEU A 556 -3.88 -13.60 24.49
N PRO A 557 -4.10 -14.85 24.02
CA PRO A 557 -4.81 -15.13 22.77
C PRO A 557 -6.21 -14.50 22.70
N ALA A 558 -6.89 -14.34 23.83
CA ALA A 558 -8.19 -13.68 23.88
C ALA A 558 -8.14 -12.23 23.35
N LEU A 559 -7.06 -11.48 23.55
CA LEU A 559 -6.90 -10.13 22.99
C LEU A 559 -6.86 -10.11 21.45
N ARG A 560 -6.42 -11.20 20.84
CA ARG A 560 -6.27 -11.35 19.39
C ARG A 560 -7.52 -11.93 18.72
N ARG A 561 -8.10 -12.99 19.32
CA ARG A 561 -9.12 -13.84 18.69
C ARG A 561 -10.40 -13.99 19.50
N GLY A 562 -10.44 -13.41 20.72
CA GLY A 562 -11.62 -13.51 21.59
C GLY A 562 -12.79 -12.68 21.10
N SER A 563 -14.01 -13.11 21.43
CA SER A 563 -15.21 -12.31 21.26
C SER A 563 -15.14 -11.06 22.15
N LEU A 564 -15.64 -9.94 21.68
CA LEU A 564 -15.78 -8.71 22.46
C LEU A 564 -17.15 -8.71 23.14
N ILE A 565 -17.17 -8.50 24.46
CA ILE A 565 -18.38 -8.46 25.28
C ILE A 565 -18.35 -7.19 26.10
N GLN A 566 -19.37 -6.34 25.96
CA GLN A 566 -19.52 -5.12 26.77
C GLN A 566 -19.98 -5.50 28.18
N LEU A 567 -19.30 -4.93 29.22
CA LEU A 567 -19.56 -5.24 30.63
C LEU A 567 -20.03 -4.02 31.43
N TYR A 568 -19.68 -2.82 30.95
CA TYR A 568 -20.05 -1.54 31.57
C TYR A 568 -19.92 -0.40 30.56
N ASP A 569 -20.85 0.55 30.58
CA ASP A 569 -20.97 1.64 29.62
C ASP A 569 -21.48 2.91 30.29
N GLU A 570 -20.65 3.95 30.30
CA GLU A 570 -20.97 5.31 30.71
C GLU A 570 -20.27 6.33 29.82
N GLU A 571 -20.54 7.62 30.00
CA GLU A 571 -20.03 8.70 29.14
C GLU A 571 -18.51 8.76 29.01
N GLN A 572 -17.79 8.46 30.12
CA GLN A 572 -16.33 8.54 30.19
C GLN A 572 -15.68 7.25 30.74
N GLN A 573 -16.45 6.22 31.02
CA GLN A 573 -15.96 4.94 31.49
C GLN A 573 -16.56 3.83 30.66
N THR A 574 -15.73 2.85 30.28
CA THR A 574 -16.19 1.62 29.64
C THR A 574 -15.40 0.42 30.11
N VAL A 575 -16.06 -0.72 30.17
CA VAL A 575 -15.41 -2.02 30.43
C VAL A 575 -15.90 -3.01 29.40
N PHE A 576 -14.99 -3.65 28.73
CA PHE A 576 -15.31 -4.80 27.87
C PHE A 576 -14.38 -5.98 28.17
N ALA A 577 -14.84 -7.17 27.85
CA ALA A 577 -14.03 -8.37 27.89
C ALA A 577 -13.70 -8.89 26.49
N ARG A 578 -12.53 -9.52 26.37
CA ARG A 578 -12.18 -10.40 25.25
C ARG A 578 -12.21 -11.82 25.76
N VAL A 579 -13.09 -12.66 25.20
CA VAL A 579 -13.31 -14.03 25.68
C VAL A 579 -12.98 -15.04 24.59
N LEU A 580 -12.09 -15.97 24.90
CA LEU A 580 -11.69 -17.07 24.01
C LEU A 580 -11.65 -18.40 24.81
N GLY A 581 -12.58 -19.31 24.55
CA GLY A 581 -12.68 -20.56 25.30
C GLY A 581 -12.89 -20.28 26.80
N GLY A 582 -11.95 -20.73 27.62
CA GLY A 582 -11.99 -20.50 29.09
C GLY A 582 -11.18 -19.27 29.55
N GLU A 583 -10.55 -18.52 28.62
CA GLU A 583 -9.79 -17.31 28.90
C GLU A 583 -10.66 -16.07 28.79
N ALA A 584 -10.68 -15.23 29.81
CA ALA A 584 -11.31 -13.90 29.78
C ALA A 584 -10.28 -12.84 30.16
N VAL A 585 -10.14 -11.83 29.31
CA VAL A 585 -9.34 -10.63 29.55
C VAL A 585 -10.28 -9.44 29.62
N VAL A 586 -10.31 -8.74 30.76
CA VAL A 586 -11.19 -7.58 30.97
C VAL A 586 -10.37 -6.30 30.83
N ILE A 587 -10.85 -5.37 30.05
CA ILE A 587 -10.21 -4.07 29.82
C ILE A 587 -11.17 -2.99 30.34
N ALA A 588 -10.68 -2.19 31.30
CA ALA A 588 -11.45 -1.11 31.90
C ALA A 588 -10.78 0.23 31.62
N PHE A 589 -11.59 1.21 31.18
CA PHE A 589 -11.15 2.57 30.85
C PHE A 589 -11.82 3.60 31.75
N ASN A 590 -11.04 4.58 32.18
CA ASN A 590 -11.53 5.85 32.71
C ASN A 590 -10.95 6.99 31.87
N ASN A 591 -11.75 7.57 31.00
CA ASN A 591 -11.39 8.70 30.13
C ASN A 591 -11.63 10.06 30.82
N ASP A 592 -12.23 10.09 32.01
CA ASP A 592 -12.46 11.32 32.76
C ASP A 592 -11.16 11.91 33.30
N THR A 593 -11.13 13.19 33.54
CA THR A 593 -10.07 13.95 34.23
C THR A 593 -10.05 13.75 35.74
N LYS A 594 -10.95 12.94 36.29
CA LYS A 594 -11.07 12.59 37.72
C LYS A 594 -11.01 11.07 37.87
N PRO A 595 -10.53 10.58 39.04
CA PRO A 595 -10.67 9.17 39.40
C PRO A 595 -12.15 8.76 39.41
N ALA A 596 -12.42 7.54 38.94
CA ALA A 596 -13.77 6.98 38.88
C ALA A 596 -13.82 5.61 39.53
N THR A 597 -14.88 5.34 40.29
CA THR A 597 -15.17 4.04 40.86
C THR A 597 -16.45 3.51 40.29
N PHE A 598 -16.42 2.33 39.68
CA PHE A 598 -17.55 1.70 39.02
C PHE A 598 -17.53 0.18 39.19
N GLU A 599 -18.67 -0.46 38.97
CA GLU A 599 -18.87 -1.88 39.13
C GLU A 599 -19.39 -2.45 37.80
N PHE A 600 -18.74 -3.49 37.28
CA PHE A 600 -19.08 -4.11 36.00
C PHE A 600 -19.57 -5.55 36.16
N ASP A 601 -20.33 -6.05 35.17
CA ASP A 601 -20.88 -7.39 35.12
C ASP A 601 -19.81 -8.41 34.66
N ALA A 602 -19.13 -9.05 35.59
CA ALA A 602 -18.13 -10.07 35.34
C ALA A 602 -18.76 -11.41 34.88
N ALA A 603 -20.02 -11.67 35.28
CA ALA A 603 -20.72 -12.90 34.90
C ALA A 603 -21.03 -12.97 33.40
N ALA A 604 -21.27 -11.82 32.76
CA ALA A 604 -21.46 -11.74 31.32
C ALA A 604 -20.24 -12.23 30.51
N ALA A 605 -19.03 -12.15 31.07
CA ALA A 605 -17.79 -12.71 30.51
C ALA A 605 -17.47 -14.13 31.04
N ASN A 606 -18.41 -14.80 31.70
CA ASN A 606 -18.23 -16.10 32.33
C ASN A 606 -17.11 -16.15 33.38
N ILE A 607 -16.84 -15.03 34.07
CA ILE A 607 -15.84 -14.97 35.14
C ILE A 607 -16.53 -15.36 36.43
N PRO A 608 -16.11 -16.46 37.08
CA PRO A 608 -16.79 -16.99 38.26
C PRO A 608 -16.55 -16.16 39.53
N ASP A 609 -17.49 -16.25 40.46
CA ASP A 609 -17.33 -15.69 41.81
C ASP A 609 -16.08 -16.22 42.49
N GLY A 610 -15.44 -15.34 43.24
CA GLY A 610 -14.19 -15.65 43.94
C GLY A 610 -12.94 -15.49 43.10
N MET A 611 -13.06 -15.31 41.78
CA MET A 611 -11.93 -15.04 40.89
C MET A 611 -11.28 -13.71 41.26
N ASN A 612 -9.95 -13.71 41.27
CA ASN A 612 -9.14 -12.51 41.45
C ASN A 612 -8.65 -12.01 40.08
N LEU A 613 -8.88 -10.74 39.81
CA LEU A 613 -8.46 -10.04 38.57
C LEU A 613 -7.27 -9.14 38.95
N ALA A 614 -6.10 -9.44 38.41
CA ALA A 614 -4.88 -8.64 38.58
C ALA A 614 -4.64 -7.74 37.38
N ASP A 615 -4.33 -6.46 37.63
CA ASP A 615 -3.99 -5.53 36.57
C ASP A 615 -2.61 -5.86 35.97
N ARG A 616 -2.59 -6.08 34.65
CA ARG A 616 -1.37 -6.43 33.90
C ARG A 616 -0.62 -5.18 33.39
N LEU A 617 -1.23 -3.99 33.44
CA LEU A 617 -0.58 -2.72 33.14
C LEU A 617 0.10 -2.10 34.37
N GLY A 618 -0.31 -2.49 35.59
CA GLY A 618 0.26 -1.99 36.83
C GLY A 618 -0.20 -0.56 37.16
N VAL A 619 -1.40 -0.19 36.72
CA VAL A 619 -2.01 1.14 36.99
C VAL A 619 -2.62 1.19 38.37
N ILE A 620 -3.17 0.06 38.85
CA ILE A 620 -3.72 -0.09 40.18
C ILE A 620 -2.97 -1.18 40.99
N GLU A 621 -2.87 -0.96 42.29
CA GLU A 621 -2.28 -1.96 43.19
C GLU A 621 -3.35 -2.96 43.64
N GLY A 622 -2.92 -4.19 43.92
CA GLY A 622 -3.78 -5.24 44.43
C GLY A 622 -4.58 -5.99 43.37
N MET A 623 -5.67 -6.64 43.78
CA MET A 623 -6.52 -7.46 42.95
C MET A 623 -7.98 -7.08 43.16
N THR A 624 -8.74 -7.06 42.06
CA THR A 624 -10.19 -6.93 42.08
C THR A 624 -10.82 -8.31 42.17
N ARG A 625 -11.66 -8.56 43.19
CA ARG A 625 -12.33 -9.85 43.40
C ARG A 625 -13.75 -9.81 42.82
N VAL A 626 -14.11 -10.83 42.07
CA VAL A 626 -15.49 -11.05 41.60
C VAL A 626 -16.35 -11.59 42.73
N ALA A 627 -17.48 -10.97 43.00
CA ALA A 627 -18.45 -11.38 43.98
C ALA A 627 -19.89 -11.12 43.47
N ASN A 628 -20.77 -12.09 43.60
CA ASN A 628 -22.17 -12.05 43.08
C ASN A 628 -22.22 -11.68 41.58
N GLY A 629 -21.32 -12.22 40.78
CA GLY A 629 -21.21 -11.96 39.33
C GLY A 629 -20.65 -10.58 38.96
N ARG A 630 -20.23 -9.77 39.93
CA ARG A 630 -19.78 -8.39 39.69
C ARG A 630 -18.35 -8.16 40.22
N ALA A 631 -17.69 -7.19 39.60
CA ALA A 631 -16.36 -6.75 40.09
C ALA A 631 -16.33 -5.20 40.13
N LYS A 632 -15.73 -4.67 41.21
CA LYS A 632 -15.61 -3.23 41.46
C LYS A 632 -14.19 -2.77 41.26
N VAL A 633 -14.01 -1.70 40.51
CA VAL A 633 -12.69 -1.10 40.25
C VAL A 633 -12.70 0.40 40.49
N THR A 634 -11.56 0.91 40.97
CA THR A 634 -11.29 2.35 41.04
C THR A 634 -10.13 2.65 40.14
N LEU A 635 -10.34 3.44 39.09
CA LEU A 635 -9.32 3.86 38.14
C LEU A 635 -8.93 5.31 38.37
N PRO A 636 -7.62 5.63 38.32
CA PRO A 636 -7.18 7.03 38.25
C PRO A 636 -7.78 7.77 37.06
N ALA A 637 -7.65 9.08 37.03
CA ALA A 637 -7.98 9.90 35.88
C ALA A 637 -7.19 9.46 34.63
N ARG A 638 -7.82 9.48 33.45
CA ARG A 638 -7.17 9.20 32.16
C ARG A 638 -6.32 7.93 32.18
N SER A 639 -6.90 6.81 32.60
CA SER A 639 -6.17 5.56 32.75
C SER A 639 -6.99 4.34 32.28
N ALA A 640 -6.29 3.25 32.00
CA ALA A 640 -6.89 1.96 31.66
C ALA A 640 -6.16 0.82 32.36
N CYS A 641 -6.90 -0.25 32.69
CA CYS A 641 -6.38 -1.50 33.23
C CYS A 641 -6.69 -2.67 32.30
N ILE A 642 -5.80 -3.65 32.30
CA ILE A 642 -6.01 -4.95 31.63
C ILE A 642 -5.97 -6.03 32.69
N PHE A 643 -7.09 -6.64 32.98
CA PHE A 643 -7.21 -7.73 33.94
C PHE A 643 -7.23 -9.08 33.20
N ALA A 644 -6.33 -9.97 33.56
CA ALA A 644 -6.38 -11.36 33.11
C ALA A 644 -6.80 -12.26 34.26
N THR A 645 -7.69 -13.21 34.01
CA THR A 645 -7.96 -14.28 34.94
C THR A 645 -6.67 -15.05 35.16
N GLN A 646 -6.27 -15.23 36.46
CA GLN A 646 -5.20 -16.15 36.75
C GLN A 646 -5.75 -17.58 36.58
N GLY A 647 -5.75 -18.07 35.34
CA GLY A 647 -5.92 -19.48 35.08
C GLY A 647 -4.69 -20.22 35.62
N ASN A 648 -4.91 -21.38 36.19
CA ASN A 648 -3.86 -22.37 36.36
C ASN A 648 -3.38 -22.74 34.95
N SER A 649 -2.37 -22.03 34.47
CA SER A 649 -1.67 -22.46 33.23
C SER A 649 -1.07 -23.82 33.60
N PRO A 650 -1.40 -24.89 32.88
CA PRO A 650 -0.69 -26.14 33.01
C PRO A 650 0.80 -25.82 32.78
N PRO A 651 1.73 -26.41 33.54
CA PRO A 651 3.14 -26.16 33.34
C PRO A 651 3.49 -26.45 31.90
N ILE A 652 4.24 -25.54 31.26
CA ILE A 652 4.81 -25.76 29.92
C ILE A 652 5.69 -27.02 30.07
N ILE A 653 5.16 -28.16 29.62
CA ILE A 653 5.97 -29.37 29.46
C ILE A 653 6.89 -29.10 28.31
N HIS A 654 8.12 -28.68 28.61
CA HIS A 654 9.23 -28.83 27.68
C HIS A 654 9.38 -30.33 27.39
N THR A 655 8.81 -30.81 26.28
CA THR A 655 9.12 -32.13 25.75
C THR A 655 10.57 -32.08 25.32
N GLY A 656 11.42 -32.52 26.24
CA GLY A 656 12.83 -32.80 25.98
C GLY A 656 12.97 -33.78 24.83
N SER A 657 13.97 -33.54 24.05
CA SER A 657 14.45 -34.32 22.91
C SER A 657 14.24 -35.83 23.06
N LEU A 658 13.41 -36.41 22.21
CA LEU A 658 13.48 -37.86 21.94
C LEU A 658 14.81 -38.17 21.24
N ARG A 659 15.78 -38.65 22.01
CA ARG A 659 16.95 -39.34 21.44
C ARG A 659 16.46 -40.57 20.70
N SER A 660 16.75 -40.64 19.39
CA SER A 660 16.66 -41.83 18.59
C SER A 660 17.50 -42.92 19.26
N ARG A 661 16.89 -44.03 19.67
CA ARG A 661 17.58 -45.31 19.79
C ARG A 661 17.19 -46.16 18.58
N GLY A 662 18.18 -46.51 17.80
CA GLY A 662 18.05 -47.42 16.68
C GLY A 662 17.72 -48.86 17.13
N HIS A 663 16.97 -49.47 16.26
CA HIS A 663 17.20 -50.88 15.84
C HIS A 663 16.68 -51.01 14.42
#